data_2c97bdd2dda9273aed547f4baa467fe4
#
_entry.id   2c97bdd2dda9273aed547f4baa467fe4
#
_cell.length_a   1.000
_cell.length_b   1.000
_cell.length_c   1.000
_cell.angle_alpha   90.00
_cell.angle_beta   90.00
_cell.angle_gamma   90.00
#
_symmetry.space_group_name_H-M   'P 1'
#
loop_
_entity.id
_entity.type
_entity.pdbx_description
1 polymer ?
#
loop_
_entity_poly.entity_id
_entity_poly.type
_entity_poly.pdbx_seq_one_letter_code
_entity_poly.pdbx_strand_id
1 'polypeptide(L)'
;MHASPQPVSQNAVPVTPGSNTYHCGTLTYTKMGLFVLFAWLLWGDFCFTMMEAVVPTILPLKLKALGCSNTLMAVIMTAAPGVLNMTVCPYVSFKSDRYRSRWGRRIPFIIWTMPFLCASLALIGLSDDICGLLQRNSEFLRTFTPATITIVLVAVFLIMFQFFNMFVGSVFWYLFNDVVPAQFLARFMGLFRIVGTGAGALYNFFIFKYAGSHMREIFVWAAVLYLVGFGMACLMIKEGKYPEPDAESAKAGRGLAGLKTFFRESFSHRFYVLRFLYTSFAAVAGAIGTFGIFFNQEMGLSLDQIGKISAISSIAMMAAMYFMAIFVDRWHPLRICVYGAVFGVLGNFMSLVWIFVTLPGDYFFWLNIGNAVIGAFLLALVGTAGLPSEMRIFPQSRFGQFCSAQAMLRSTFTVFAGVLAGAFMDLVKYLCNGSDYSYRFIFVWMVVFGVISTIFLVKVYIEWNRLGGDKHFHPPAPWNPSGIEEMPIVPIVVPQTKWLNISFLFFDGIMGLSVLSIPVLMWWMYIKHQMFAFKWYGLAVLPLCIIGWLCWMVLKQKIRRDIAASKSGSPLRNGIPHHGMLIILGSKFLLALCIWVCQVLSTVFLNMEGGAIVFGIANGLTNFLLICTVYLMCRIERGFSVTVDEKYEAMDNTSTPSAA
;
A
#
# COMPACT_ATOMS: atom_id res chain seq x y z
N MET A 1 49.10 -4.44 6.55
CA MET A 1 48.63 -4.93 5.23
C MET A 1 47.30 -5.60 5.46
N HIS A 2 46.19 -4.86 5.39
CA HIS A 2 44.83 -5.39 5.46
C HIS A 2 44.28 -5.34 4.05
N ALA A 3 44.10 -6.53 3.47
CA ALA A 3 43.41 -6.70 2.21
C ALA A 3 41.92 -6.34 2.39
N SER A 4 41.44 -5.33 1.66
CA SER A 4 40.04 -4.99 1.53
C SER A 4 39.30 -6.17 0.90
N PRO A 5 38.11 -6.57 1.41
CA PRO A 5 37.31 -7.58 0.77
C PRO A 5 36.81 -7.02 -0.57
N GLN A 6 37.23 -7.67 -1.65
CA GLN A 6 36.70 -7.37 -2.98
C GLN A 6 35.16 -7.64 -2.99
N PRO A 7 34.36 -6.79 -3.64
CA PRO A 7 32.96 -7.09 -3.86
C PRO A 7 32.89 -8.37 -4.69
N VAL A 8 32.07 -9.33 -4.21
CA VAL A 8 31.75 -10.55 -4.95
C VAL A 8 31.17 -10.11 -6.30
N SER A 9 32.00 -10.15 -7.32
CA SER A 9 31.56 -9.96 -8.70
C SER A 9 30.52 -11.04 -8.97
N GLN A 10 29.26 -10.65 -9.13
CA GLN A 10 28.31 -11.47 -9.84
C GLN A 10 28.94 -11.72 -11.22
N ASN A 11 29.51 -12.90 -11.41
CA ASN A 11 30.01 -13.35 -12.72
C ASN A 11 28.81 -13.33 -13.68
N ALA A 12 28.57 -12.20 -14.31
CA ALA A 12 27.76 -12.11 -15.49
C ALA A 12 28.50 -12.92 -16.56
N VAL A 13 28.10 -14.16 -16.75
CA VAL A 13 28.50 -14.96 -17.90
C VAL A 13 28.18 -14.13 -19.12
N PRO A 14 29.16 -13.85 -20.01
CA PRO A 14 28.92 -13.03 -21.19
C PRO A 14 27.81 -13.69 -22.02
N VAL A 15 26.76 -12.90 -22.27
CA VAL A 15 25.63 -13.30 -23.12
C VAL A 15 26.17 -13.48 -24.53
N THR A 16 26.39 -14.71 -24.94
CA THR A 16 26.67 -15.03 -26.36
C THR A 16 25.42 -14.64 -27.19
N PRO A 17 25.53 -13.75 -28.15
CA PRO A 17 24.40 -13.40 -29.00
C PRO A 17 23.97 -14.64 -29.78
N GLY A 18 22.82 -15.23 -29.45
CA GLY A 18 22.28 -16.41 -30.12
C GLY A 18 21.73 -17.53 -29.23
N SER A 19 22.05 -17.57 -27.93
CA SER A 19 21.47 -18.58 -27.03
C SER A 19 20.06 -18.19 -26.58
N ASN A 20 19.06 -19.02 -26.94
CA ASN A 20 17.66 -18.88 -26.49
C ASN A 20 17.48 -19.32 -25.01
N THR A 21 18.54 -19.23 -24.19
CA THR A 21 18.55 -19.68 -22.79
C THR A 21 18.80 -18.52 -21.83
N TYR A 22 18.08 -18.53 -20.70
CA TYR A 22 18.16 -17.53 -19.64
C TYR A 22 18.70 -18.19 -18.37
N HIS A 23 19.56 -17.50 -17.64
CA HIS A 23 20.24 -18.04 -16.45
C HIS A 23 19.81 -17.31 -15.17
N CYS A 24 19.62 -18.07 -14.08
CA CYS A 24 19.46 -17.55 -12.73
C CYS A 24 20.26 -18.45 -11.76
N GLY A 25 21.42 -17.99 -11.32
CA GLY A 25 22.35 -18.85 -10.58
C GLY A 25 22.72 -20.09 -11.38
N THR A 26 22.46 -21.28 -10.82
CA THR A 26 22.70 -22.59 -11.49
C THR A 26 21.53 -23.05 -12.38
N LEU A 27 20.44 -22.29 -12.42
CA LEU A 27 19.25 -22.63 -13.21
C LEU A 27 19.36 -22.07 -14.62
N THR A 28 18.95 -22.89 -15.59
CA THR A 28 18.93 -22.53 -17.02
C THR A 28 17.52 -22.70 -17.55
N TYR A 29 16.97 -21.68 -18.18
CA TYR A 29 15.61 -21.68 -18.69
C TYR A 29 15.60 -21.45 -20.19
N THR A 30 14.77 -22.19 -20.90
CA THR A 30 14.30 -21.84 -22.25
C THR A 30 13.19 -20.80 -22.14
N LYS A 31 12.79 -20.16 -23.24
CA LYS A 31 11.64 -19.25 -23.27
C LYS A 31 10.37 -19.90 -22.71
N MET A 32 10.10 -21.14 -23.11
CA MET A 32 8.94 -21.92 -22.61
C MET A 32 9.08 -22.28 -21.16
N GLY A 33 10.29 -22.68 -20.72
CA GLY A 33 10.58 -22.96 -19.30
C GLY A 33 10.37 -21.74 -18.42
N LEU A 34 10.75 -20.55 -18.88
CA LEU A 34 10.51 -19.29 -18.17
C LEU A 34 9.01 -18.95 -18.07
N PHE A 35 8.26 -19.16 -19.16
CA PHE A 35 6.82 -18.97 -19.16
C PHE A 35 6.13 -19.92 -18.15
N VAL A 36 6.51 -21.20 -18.14
CA VAL A 36 5.97 -22.19 -17.20
C VAL A 36 6.33 -21.83 -15.76
N LEU A 37 7.57 -21.37 -15.49
CA LEU A 37 7.97 -20.87 -14.17
C LEU A 37 7.09 -19.71 -13.71
N PHE A 38 6.88 -18.71 -14.58
CA PHE A 38 6.03 -17.56 -14.27
C PHE A 38 4.59 -17.99 -14.01
N ALA A 39 4.04 -18.88 -14.83
CA ALA A 39 2.68 -19.39 -14.64
C ALA A 39 2.51 -20.05 -13.26
N TRP A 40 3.46 -20.89 -12.82
CA TRP A 40 3.39 -21.53 -11.50
C TRP A 40 3.61 -20.57 -10.34
N LEU A 41 4.52 -19.59 -10.48
CA LEU A 41 4.74 -18.58 -9.45
C LEU A 41 3.49 -17.68 -9.29
N LEU A 42 2.89 -17.27 -10.41
CA LEU A 42 1.67 -16.45 -10.40
C LEU A 42 0.45 -17.23 -9.91
N TRP A 43 0.35 -18.52 -10.24
CA TRP A 43 -0.67 -19.40 -9.68
C TRP A 43 -0.52 -19.56 -8.17
N GLY A 44 0.72 -19.73 -7.68
CA GLY A 44 1.02 -19.75 -6.25
C GLY A 44 0.60 -18.45 -5.57
N ASP A 45 0.90 -17.30 -6.16
CA ASP A 45 0.48 -15.99 -5.64
C ASP A 45 -1.04 -15.84 -5.59
N PHE A 46 -1.73 -16.28 -6.64
CA PHE A 46 -3.20 -16.29 -6.67
C PHE A 46 -3.77 -17.07 -5.49
N CYS A 47 -3.31 -18.30 -5.28
CA CYS A 47 -3.78 -19.14 -4.17
C CYS A 47 -3.42 -18.55 -2.80
N PHE A 48 -2.22 -18.00 -2.67
CA PHE A 48 -1.76 -17.33 -1.44
C PHE A 48 -2.61 -16.10 -1.11
N THR A 49 -2.85 -15.23 -2.08
CA THR A 49 -3.65 -14.02 -1.88
C THR A 49 -5.12 -14.33 -1.57
N MET A 50 -5.70 -15.34 -2.25
CA MET A 50 -7.06 -15.80 -1.96
C MET A 50 -7.18 -16.27 -0.50
N MET A 51 -6.23 -17.03 0.00
CA MET A 51 -6.18 -17.51 1.39
C MET A 51 -5.96 -16.33 2.38
N GLU A 52 -5.02 -15.43 2.09
CA GLU A 52 -4.75 -14.28 2.95
C GLU A 52 -5.93 -13.31 3.05
N ALA A 53 -6.78 -13.20 2.03
CA ALA A 53 -7.93 -12.31 2.03
C ALA A 53 -9.03 -12.75 3.02
N VAL A 54 -9.14 -14.03 3.33
CA VAL A 54 -10.24 -14.60 4.15
C VAL A 54 -10.17 -14.10 5.61
N VAL A 55 -9.01 -14.18 6.24
CA VAL A 55 -8.86 -13.87 7.67
C VAL A 55 -9.24 -12.42 7.99
N PRO A 56 -8.65 -11.38 7.36
CA PRO A 56 -8.94 -10.00 7.72
C PRO A 56 -10.35 -9.53 7.36
N THR A 57 -11.03 -10.22 6.46
CA THR A 57 -12.37 -9.81 6.01
C THR A 57 -13.49 -10.52 6.75
N ILE A 58 -13.35 -11.80 7.06
CA ILE A 58 -14.42 -12.61 7.68
C ILE A 58 -14.29 -12.69 9.20
N LEU A 59 -13.07 -12.79 9.71
CA LEU A 59 -12.86 -13.02 11.14
C LEU A 59 -13.39 -11.89 12.05
N PRO A 60 -13.29 -10.59 11.69
CA PRO A 60 -13.95 -9.53 12.46
C PRO A 60 -15.46 -9.73 12.58
N LEU A 61 -16.13 -10.15 11.51
CA LEU A 61 -17.57 -10.45 11.51
C LEU A 61 -17.90 -11.57 12.48
N LYS A 62 -17.11 -12.66 12.49
CA LYS A 62 -17.27 -13.77 13.42
C LYS A 62 -17.10 -13.33 14.88
N LEU A 63 -16.03 -12.59 15.18
CA LEU A 63 -15.75 -12.10 16.52
C LEU A 63 -16.85 -11.14 17.03
N LYS A 64 -17.36 -10.25 16.15
CA LYS A 64 -18.49 -9.38 16.49
C LYS A 64 -19.77 -10.18 16.78
N ALA A 65 -20.08 -11.18 15.98
CA ALA A 65 -21.24 -12.06 16.16
C ALA A 65 -21.19 -12.82 17.50
N LEU A 66 -19.98 -13.17 17.97
CA LEU A 66 -19.74 -13.80 19.27
C LEU A 66 -19.78 -12.82 20.46
N GLY A 67 -20.03 -11.52 20.22
CA GLY A 67 -20.05 -10.49 21.27
C GLY A 67 -18.67 -10.09 21.79
N CYS A 68 -17.60 -10.33 21.02
CA CYS A 68 -16.23 -9.94 21.37
C CYS A 68 -16.11 -8.42 21.48
N SER A 69 -15.42 -7.91 22.53
CA SER A 69 -15.12 -6.48 22.65
C SER A 69 -14.19 -6.01 21.54
N ASN A 70 -14.27 -4.73 21.18
CA ASN A 70 -13.39 -4.18 20.14
C ASN A 70 -11.91 -4.26 20.55
N THR A 71 -11.61 -4.09 21.83
CA THR A 71 -10.25 -4.25 22.38
C THR A 71 -9.73 -5.66 22.16
N LEU A 72 -10.49 -6.69 22.54
CA LEU A 72 -10.08 -8.08 22.38
C LEU A 72 -9.96 -8.44 20.90
N MET A 73 -10.88 -7.98 20.05
CA MET A 73 -10.81 -8.13 18.59
C MET A 73 -9.51 -7.53 18.03
N ALA A 74 -9.15 -6.31 18.43
CA ALA A 74 -7.94 -5.65 17.96
C ALA A 74 -6.65 -6.33 18.50
N VAL A 75 -6.67 -6.86 19.72
CA VAL A 75 -5.57 -7.68 20.25
C VAL A 75 -5.37 -8.92 19.38
N ILE A 76 -6.43 -9.66 19.09
CA ILE A 76 -6.38 -10.89 18.31
C ILE A 76 -5.97 -10.61 16.85
N MET A 77 -6.54 -9.57 16.22
CA MET A 77 -6.36 -9.29 14.79
C MET A 77 -5.10 -8.49 14.45
N THR A 78 -4.61 -7.66 15.37
CA THR A 78 -3.53 -6.71 15.09
C THR A 78 -2.33 -6.87 16.02
N ALA A 79 -2.55 -6.89 17.34
CA ALA A 79 -1.44 -6.91 18.29
C ALA A 79 -0.72 -8.26 18.29
N ALA A 80 -1.41 -9.39 18.35
CA ALA A 80 -0.81 -10.71 18.37
C ALA A 80 -0.02 -11.03 17.07
N PRO A 81 -0.56 -10.79 15.86
CA PRO A 81 0.23 -10.88 14.62
C PRO A 81 1.43 -9.93 14.59
N GLY A 82 1.30 -8.71 15.15
CA GLY A 82 2.40 -7.76 15.26
C GLY A 82 3.57 -8.28 16.09
N VAL A 83 3.30 -8.92 17.23
CA VAL A 83 4.32 -9.56 18.08
C VAL A 83 5.01 -10.72 17.32
N LEU A 84 4.23 -11.56 16.64
CA LEU A 84 4.78 -12.66 15.85
C LEU A 84 5.66 -12.13 14.70
N ASN A 85 5.22 -11.09 14.01
CA ASN A 85 6.00 -10.49 12.94
C ASN A 85 7.35 -9.95 13.44
N MET A 86 7.36 -9.30 14.59
CA MET A 86 8.57 -8.77 15.20
C MET A 86 9.57 -9.85 15.63
N THR A 87 9.08 -11.01 16.07
CA THR A 87 9.91 -12.09 16.66
C THR A 87 10.23 -13.21 15.67
N VAL A 88 9.24 -13.68 14.92
CA VAL A 88 9.33 -14.86 14.07
C VAL A 88 9.98 -14.56 12.71
N CYS A 89 9.59 -13.44 12.07
CA CYS A 89 10.10 -13.09 10.73
C CYS A 89 11.64 -13.01 10.66
N PRO A 90 12.34 -12.32 11.57
CA PRO A 90 13.81 -12.25 11.55
C PRO A 90 14.44 -13.64 11.72
N TYR A 91 13.88 -14.47 12.60
CA TYR A 91 14.35 -15.83 12.83
C TYR A 91 14.21 -16.71 11.58
N VAL A 92 13.04 -16.66 10.93
CA VAL A 92 12.75 -17.42 9.71
C VAL A 92 13.68 -17.01 8.58
N SER A 93 13.83 -15.70 8.35
CA SER A 93 14.73 -15.16 7.33
C SER A 93 16.16 -15.65 7.54
N PHE A 94 16.68 -15.50 8.75
CA PHE A 94 18.03 -15.95 9.11
C PHE A 94 18.23 -17.45 8.90
N LYS A 95 17.26 -18.28 9.31
CA LYS A 95 17.36 -19.73 9.22
C LYS A 95 17.22 -20.22 7.77
N SER A 96 16.30 -19.63 6.99
CA SER A 96 16.09 -20.02 5.60
C SER A 96 17.27 -19.68 4.69
N ASP A 97 18.00 -18.61 4.96
CA ASP A 97 19.21 -18.25 4.19
C ASP A 97 20.34 -19.27 4.34
N ARG A 98 20.42 -19.93 5.50
CA ARG A 98 21.48 -20.89 5.84
C ARG A 98 21.11 -22.34 5.59
N TYR A 99 19.83 -22.61 5.38
CA TYR A 99 19.37 -23.99 5.15
C TYR A 99 19.74 -24.47 3.76
N ARG A 100 20.18 -25.75 3.67
CA ARG A 100 20.50 -26.42 2.42
C ARG A 100 19.83 -27.78 2.37
N SER A 101 19.15 -28.05 1.27
CA SER A 101 18.53 -29.33 1.01
C SER A 101 18.56 -29.66 -0.49
N ARG A 102 18.20 -30.89 -0.83
CA ARG A 102 18.03 -31.33 -2.21
C ARG A 102 16.90 -30.62 -2.96
N TRP A 103 15.96 -30.01 -2.22
CA TRP A 103 14.81 -29.26 -2.77
C TRP A 103 15.06 -27.74 -2.80
N GLY A 104 16.27 -27.32 -2.42
CA GLY A 104 16.64 -25.91 -2.31
C GLY A 104 16.70 -25.43 -0.86
N ARG A 105 16.69 -24.11 -0.68
CA ARG A 105 16.75 -23.47 0.64
C ARG A 105 15.42 -22.87 1.12
N ARG A 106 14.49 -22.58 0.20
CA ARG A 106 13.21 -21.90 0.47
C ARG A 106 12.03 -22.86 0.48
N ILE A 107 11.90 -23.66 -0.57
CA ILE A 107 10.75 -24.58 -0.77
C ILE A 107 10.51 -25.51 0.41
N PRO A 108 11.53 -26.12 1.08
CA PRO A 108 11.29 -26.97 2.23
C PRO A 108 10.55 -26.28 3.38
N PHE A 109 10.89 -25.01 3.68
CA PHE A 109 10.19 -24.25 4.73
C PHE A 109 8.72 -24.05 4.43
N ILE A 110 8.39 -23.79 3.17
CA ILE A 110 7.02 -23.61 2.72
C ILE A 110 6.24 -24.93 2.83
N ILE A 111 6.78 -26.01 2.26
CA ILE A 111 6.11 -27.33 2.25
C ILE A 111 5.88 -27.86 3.67
N TRP A 112 6.85 -27.69 4.58
CA TRP A 112 6.73 -28.17 5.95
C TRP A 112 5.71 -27.38 6.79
N THR A 113 5.57 -26.08 6.55
CA THR A 113 4.68 -25.22 7.34
C THR A 113 3.28 -25.15 6.76
N MET A 114 3.11 -25.38 5.47
CA MET A 114 1.84 -25.27 4.75
C MET A 114 0.71 -26.16 5.33
N PRO A 115 0.91 -27.46 5.66
CA PRO A 115 -0.17 -28.28 6.21
C PRO A 115 -0.69 -27.75 7.54
N PHE A 116 0.20 -27.24 8.41
CA PHE A 116 -0.17 -26.67 9.70
C PHE A 116 -0.91 -25.35 9.54
N LEU A 117 -0.50 -24.52 8.56
CA LEU A 117 -1.20 -23.30 8.19
C LEU A 117 -2.61 -23.62 7.71
N CYS A 118 -2.77 -24.55 6.78
CA CYS A 118 -4.07 -24.96 6.26
C CYS A 118 -4.96 -25.58 7.34
N ALA A 119 -4.39 -26.41 8.20
CA ALA A 119 -5.12 -26.98 9.34
C ALA A 119 -5.60 -25.88 10.28
N SER A 120 -4.74 -24.93 10.64
CA SER A 120 -5.13 -23.78 11.49
C SER A 120 -6.25 -22.95 10.89
N LEU A 121 -6.17 -22.68 9.58
CA LEU A 121 -7.21 -21.94 8.86
C LEU A 121 -8.56 -22.70 8.84
N ALA A 122 -8.53 -24.00 8.57
CA ALA A 122 -9.73 -24.83 8.60
C ALA A 122 -10.33 -24.91 10.03
N LEU A 123 -9.47 -25.03 11.07
CA LEU A 123 -9.89 -25.05 12.46
C LEU A 123 -10.56 -23.73 12.91
N ILE A 124 -10.15 -22.57 12.36
CA ILE A 124 -10.88 -21.30 12.57
C ILE A 124 -12.33 -21.42 12.05
N GLY A 125 -12.51 -21.99 10.85
CA GLY A 125 -13.83 -22.22 10.29
C GLY A 125 -14.69 -23.20 11.11
N LEU A 126 -14.07 -24.25 11.64
CA LEU A 126 -14.72 -25.33 12.41
C LEU A 126 -14.81 -25.04 13.92
N SER A 127 -14.42 -23.85 14.38
CA SER A 127 -14.33 -23.53 15.81
C SER A 127 -15.66 -23.68 16.57
N ASP A 128 -16.81 -23.45 15.92
CA ASP A 128 -18.13 -23.62 16.53
C ASP A 128 -18.47 -25.11 16.74
N ASP A 129 -18.15 -25.97 15.75
CA ASP A 129 -18.33 -27.42 15.86
C ASP A 129 -17.43 -28.03 16.95
N ILE A 130 -16.18 -27.55 17.00
CA ILE A 130 -15.20 -27.97 18.02
C ILE A 130 -15.67 -27.54 19.43
N CYS A 131 -16.20 -26.33 19.56
CA CYS A 131 -16.80 -25.86 20.82
C CYS A 131 -17.93 -26.79 21.27
N GLY A 132 -18.83 -27.17 20.36
CA GLY A 132 -19.91 -28.10 20.67
C GLY A 132 -19.42 -29.49 21.12
N LEU A 133 -18.38 -30.01 20.47
CA LEU A 133 -17.75 -31.28 20.86
C LEU A 133 -17.09 -31.20 22.24
N LEU A 134 -16.36 -30.13 22.52
CA LEU A 134 -15.66 -29.91 23.79
C LEU A 134 -16.65 -29.80 24.95
N GLN A 135 -17.75 -29.08 24.77
CA GLN A 135 -18.78 -28.95 25.79
C GLN A 135 -19.54 -30.26 26.06
N ARG A 136 -19.70 -31.11 25.05
CA ARG A 136 -20.31 -32.43 25.24
C ARG A 136 -19.44 -33.36 26.09
N ASN A 137 -18.12 -33.27 25.93
CA ASN A 137 -17.16 -34.20 26.53
C ASN A 137 -16.57 -33.72 27.87
N SER A 138 -16.76 -32.44 28.27
CA SER A 138 -16.16 -31.89 29.48
C SER A 138 -17.17 -31.10 30.29
N GLU A 139 -17.44 -31.53 31.53
CA GLU A 139 -18.30 -30.80 32.48
C GLU A 139 -17.72 -29.45 32.88
N PHE A 140 -16.39 -29.35 33.00
CA PHE A 140 -15.71 -28.10 33.26
C PHE A 140 -15.94 -27.04 32.17
N LEU A 141 -15.94 -27.43 30.90
CA LEU A 141 -16.17 -26.50 29.79
C LEU A 141 -17.64 -26.08 29.65
N ARG A 142 -18.58 -26.84 30.22
CA ARG A 142 -20.00 -26.46 30.27
C ARG A 142 -20.28 -25.26 31.19
N THR A 143 -19.36 -24.93 32.12
CA THR A 143 -19.49 -23.76 32.99
C THR A 143 -19.27 -22.45 32.20
N PHE A 144 -18.59 -22.49 31.07
CA PHE A 144 -18.33 -21.31 30.22
C PHE A 144 -19.36 -21.19 29.10
N THR A 145 -19.64 -19.94 28.70
CA THR A 145 -20.52 -19.70 27.55
C THR A 145 -19.89 -20.22 26.25
N PRO A 146 -20.68 -20.77 25.32
CA PRO A 146 -20.17 -21.22 24.01
C PRO A 146 -19.38 -20.14 23.29
N ALA A 147 -19.82 -18.88 23.36
CA ALA A 147 -19.15 -17.74 22.77
C ALA A 147 -17.73 -17.54 23.30
N THR A 148 -17.54 -17.62 24.63
CA THR A 148 -16.23 -17.48 25.26
C THR A 148 -15.26 -18.57 24.78
N ILE A 149 -15.72 -19.83 24.75
CA ILE A 149 -14.89 -20.95 24.29
C ILE A 149 -14.51 -20.75 22.81
N THR A 150 -15.49 -20.39 21.97
CA THR A 150 -15.23 -20.17 20.55
C THR A 150 -14.26 -19.02 20.32
N ILE A 151 -14.35 -17.91 21.06
CA ILE A 151 -13.39 -16.79 20.97
C ILE A 151 -11.97 -17.27 21.33
N VAL A 152 -11.80 -18.05 22.39
CA VAL A 152 -10.50 -18.60 22.79
C VAL A 152 -9.94 -19.55 21.71
N LEU A 153 -10.78 -20.45 21.17
CA LEU A 153 -10.38 -21.36 20.10
C LEU A 153 -9.93 -20.59 18.84
N VAL A 154 -10.72 -19.61 18.43
CA VAL A 154 -10.41 -18.73 17.31
C VAL A 154 -9.09 -17.98 17.53
N ALA A 155 -8.87 -17.44 18.74
CA ALA A 155 -7.62 -16.75 19.06
C ALA A 155 -6.41 -17.68 18.98
N VAL A 156 -6.51 -18.88 19.54
CA VAL A 156 -5.44 -19.89 19.49
C VAL A 156 -5.15 -20.31 18.04
N PHE A 157 -6.18 -20.65 17.27
CA PHE A 157 -6.01 -21.09 15.89
C PHE A 157 -5.50 -19.95 14.98
N LEU A 158 -5.90 -18.71 15.25
CA LEU A 158 -5.36 -17.55 14.54
C LEU A 158 -3.88 -17.32 14.85
N ILE A 159 -3.46 -17.45 16.11
CA ILE A 159 -2.04 -17.34 16.47
C ILE A 159 -1.24 -18.43 15.77
N MET A 160 -1.75 -19.67 15.73
CA MET A 160 -1.11 -20.77 14.98
C MET A 160 -1.05 -20.45 13.48
N PHE A 161 -2.15 -20.00 12.90
CA PHE A 161 -2.21 -19.60 11.49
C PHE A 161 -1.17 -18.52 11.19
N GLN A 162 -1.13 -17.44 11.98
CA GLN A 162 -0.20 -16.33 11.78
C GLN A 162 1.26 -16.77 11.96
N PHE A 163 1.53 -17.63 12.95
CA PHE A 163 2.87 -18.18 13.15
C PHE A 163 3.37 -18.91 11.89
N PHE A 164 2.59 -19.82 11.34
CA PHE A 164 2.98 -20.56 10.14
C PHE A 164 2.95 -19.69 8.89
N ASN A 165 2.04 -18.72 8.81
CA ASN A 165 1.97 -17.76 7.71
C ASN A 165 3.22 -16.88 7.62
N MET A 166 3.86 -16.54 8.76
CA MET A 166 5.13 -15.80 8.76
C MET A 166 6.25 -16.56 8.04
N PHE A 167 6.26 -17.89 8.16
CA PHE A 167 7.23 -18.71 7.42
C PHE A 167 6.98 -18.66 5.92
N VAL A 168 5.74 -18.86 5.51
CA VAL A 168 5.38 -18.88 4.09
C VAL A 168 5.57 -17.49 3.47
N GLY A 169 4.95 -16.46 4.06
CA GLY A 169 4.98 -15.10 3.54
C GLY A 169 6.39 -14.55 3.37
N SER A 170 7.26 -14.74 4.39
CA SER A 170 8.66 -14.26 4.30
C SER A 170 9.45 -14.99 3.23
N VAL A 171 9.35 -16.32 3.22
CA VAL A 171 10.19 -17.17 2.36
C VAL A 171 9.75 -17.11 0.90
N PHE A 172 8.45 -16.99 0.64
CA PHE A 172 7.90 -16.90 -0.72
C PHE A 172 8.40 -15.67 -1.48
N TRP A 173 8.51 -14.52 -0.80
CA TRP A 173 9.09 -13.32 -1.39
C TRP A 173 10.57 -13.47 -1.77
N TYR A 174 11.34 -14.19 -0.94
CA TYR A 174 12.76 -14.42 -1.24
C TYR A 174 12.96 -15.42 -2.38
N LEU A 175 12.02 -16.36 -2.57
CA LEU A 175 12.07 -17.35 -3.64
C LEU A 175 12.13 -16.69 -5.03
N PHE A 176 11.44 -15.57 -5.24
CA PHE A 176 11.45 -14.87 -6.53
C PHE A 176 12.85 -14.43 -6.95
N ASN A 177 13.62 -13.88 -6.02
CA ASN A 177 15.01 -13.47 -6.30
C ASN A 177 15.92 -14.66 -6.59
N ASP A 178 15.57 -15.84 -6.08
CA ASP A 178 16.37 -17.05 -6.21
C ASP A 178 16.09 -17.81 -7.54
N VAL A 179 14.91 -17.62 -8.13
CA VAL A 179 14.50 -18.42 -9.32
C VAL A 179 14.21 -17.57 -10.56
N VAL A 180 13.90 -16.27 -10.44
CA VAL A 180 13.59 -15.40 -11.56
C VAL A 180 14.86 -14.71 -12.06
N PRO A 181 15.23 -14.82 -13.36
CA PRO A 181 16.38 -14.10 -13.92
C PRO A 181 16.25 -12.59 -13.76
N ALA A 182 17.32 -11.92 -13.32
CA ALA A 182 17.34 -10.50 -12.96
C ALA A 182 16.75 -9.56 -14.03
N GLN A 183 16.99 -9.87 -15.32
CA GLN A 183 16.46 -9.11 -16.46
C GLN A 183 14.93 -9.12 -16.59
N PHE A 184 14.24 -10.11 -15.99
CA PHE A 184 12.78 -10.26 -16.00
C PHE A 184 12.14 -9.95 -14.66
N LEU A 185 12.92 -9.76 -13.61
CA LEU A 185 12.41 -9.60 -12.25
C LEU A 185 11.40 -8.44 -12.13
N ALA A 186 11.71 -7.28 -12.72
CA ALA A 186 10.81 -6.13 -12.70
C ALA A 186 9.47 -6.40 -13.42
N ARG A 187 9.52 -7.08 -14.58
CA ARG A 187 8.31 -7.47 -15.32
C ARG A 187 7.50 -8.51 -14.59
N PHE A 188 8.18 -9.49 -13.99
CA PHE A 188 7.55 -10.50 -13.15
C PHE A 188 6.85 -9.88 -11.94
N MET A 189 7.50 -8.95 -11.23
CA MET A 189 6.90 -8.23 -10.09
C MET A 189 5.67 -7.41 -10.50
N GLY A 190 5.65 -6.86 -11.71
CA GLY A 190 4.46 -6.21 -12.26
C GLY A 190 3.30 -7.19 -12.45
N LEU A 191 3.54 -8.36 -13.06
CA LEU A 191 2.54 -9.43 -13.23
C LEU A 191 2.06 -9.97 -11.88
N PHE A 192 2.98 -10.18 -10.95
CA PHE A 192 2.70 -10.61 -9.58
C PHE A 192 1.70 -9.65 -8.89
N ARG A 193 1.93 -8.35 -8.97
CA ARG A 193 1.01 -7.34 -8.42
C ARG A 193 -0.37 -7.38 -9.09
N ILE A 194 -0.42 -7.57 -10.40
CA ILE A 194 -1.68 -7.69 -11.15
C ILE A 194 -2.46 -8.92 -10.68
N VAL A 195 -1.81 -10.08 -10.60
CA VAL A 195 -2.46 -11.34 -10.21
C VAL A 195 -2.92 -11.30 -8.76
N GLY A 196 -2.08 -10.86 -7.82
CA GLY A 196 -2.46 -10.74 -6.41
C GLY A 196 -3.62 -9.75 -6.21
N THR A 197 -3.55 -8.55 -6.79
CA THR A 197 -4.66 -7.58 -6.69
C THR A 197 -5.93 -8.12 -7.36
N GLY A 198 -5.80 -8.81 -8.50
CA GLY A 198 -6.91 -9.46 -9.20
C GLY A 198 -7.56 -10.57 -8.38
N ALA A 199 -6.76 -11.41 -7.71
CA ALA A 199 -7.26 -12.45 -6.80
C ALA A 199 -8.07 -11.83 -5.65
N GLY A 200 -7.55 -10.77 -5.01
CA GLY A 200 -8.28 -10.02 -3.99
C GLY A 200 -9.59 -9.41 -4.50
N ALA A 201 -9.59 -8.86 -5.71
CA ALA A 201 -10.80 -8.33 -6.35
C ALA A 201 -11.83 -9.44 -6.61
N LEU A 202 -11.42 -10.60 -7.12
CA LEU A 202 -12.29 -11.76 -7.34
C LEU A 202 -12.89 -12.26 -6.03
N TYR A 203 -12.08 -12.38 -4.98
CA TYR A 203 -12.54 -12.76 -3.66
C TYR A 203 -13.63 -11.79 -3.16
N ASN A 204 -13.35 -10.50 -3.17
CA ASN A 204 -14.27 -9.48 -2.68
C ASN A 204 -15.58 -9.42 -3.48
N PHE A 205 -15.51 -9.61 -4.80
CA PHE A 205 -16.67 -9.51 -5.66
C PHE A 205 -17.59 -10.75 -5.59
N PHE A 206 -17.00 -11.96 -5.56
CA PHE A 206 -17.77 -13.19 -5.70
C PHE A 206 -17.98 -13.94 -4.39
N ILE A 207 -16.99 -13.93 -3.48
CA ILE A 207 -16.97 -14.79 -2.28
C ILE A 207 -17.42 -14.03 -1.04
N PHE A 208 -16.96 -12.80 -0.86
CA PHE A 208 -17.16 -12.04 0.38
C PHE A 208 -18.64 -11.85 0.76
N LYS A 209 -19.54 -11.74 -0.20
CA LYS A 209 -21.00 -11.62 0.06
C LYS A 209 -21.57 -12.79 0.86
N TYR A 210 -20.96 -13.97 0.78
CA TYR A 210 -21.37 -15.17 1.51
C TYR A 210 -20.74 -15.28 2.91
N ALA A 211 -19.93 -14.31 3.32
CA ALA A 211 -19.22 -14.34 4.60
C ALA A 211 -20.16 -14.45 5.82
N GLY A 212 -21.40 -13.93 5.72
CA GLY A 212 -22.38 -14.02 6.81
C GLY A 212 -23.08 -15.40 6.94
N SER A 213 -23.24 -16.12 5.82
CA SER A 213 -24.04 -17.37 5.77
C SER A 213 -23.18 -18.64 5.65
N HIS A 214 -22.02 -18.56 4.99
CA HIS A 214 -21.18 -19.71 4.64
C HIS A 214 -19.73 -19.51 5.13
N MET A 215 -19.59 -18.93 6.32
CA MET A 215 -18.28 -18.60 6.89
C MET A 215 -17.38 -19.83 7.04
N ARG A 216 -17.94 -20.93 7.56
CA ARG A 216 -17.25 -22.20 7.74
C ARG A 216 -16.67 -22.73 6.41
N GLU A 217 -17.53 -22.80 5.40
CA GLU A 217 -17.19 -23.34 4.08
C GLU A 217 -16.08 -22.49 3.43
N ILE A 218 -16.14 -21.17 3.55
CA ILE A 218 -15.12 -20.27 2.96
C ILE A 218 -13.75 -20.54 3.59
N PHE A 219 -13.66 -20.69 4.91
CA PHE A 219 -12.39 -21.02 5.58
C PHE A 219 -11.83 -22.38 5.15
N VAL A 220 -12.69 -23.40 5.06
CA VAL A 220 -12.29 -24.75 4.65
C VAL A 220 -11.87 -24.78 3.18
N TRP A 221 -12.65 -24.17 2.28
CA TRP A 221 -12.29 -24.14 0.86
C TRP A 221 -11.04 -23.32 0.59
N ALA A 222 -10.82 -22.22 1.31
CA ALA A 222 -9.58 -21.44 1.22
C ALA A 222 -8.37 -22.29 1.66
N ALA A 223 -8.50 -23.06 2.74
CA ALA A 223 -7.46 -23.98 3.19
C ALA A 223 -7.16 -25.08 2.16
N VAL A 224 -8.19 -25.67 1.55
CA VAL A 224 -8.02 -26.69 0.51
C VAL A 224 -7.40 -26.10 -0.76
N LEU A 225 -7.90 -24.96 -1.23
CA LEU A 225 -7.36 -24.29 -2.40
C LEU A 225 -5.87 -23.97 -2.21
N TYR A 226 -5.50 -23.47 -1.03
CA TYR A 226 -4.13 -23.14 -0.73
C TYR A 226 -3.26 -24.40 -0.63
N LEU A 227 -3.71 -25.45 0.10
CA LEU A 227 -2.97 -26.70 0.24
C LEU A 227 -2.69 -27.35 -1.11
N VAL A 228 -3.70 -27.47 -1.96
CA VAL A 228 -3.59 -28.12 -3.26
C VAL A 228 -2.93 -27.18 -4.27
N GLY A 229 -3.45 -25.97 -4.47
CA GLY A 229 -3.00 -25.07 -5.52
C GLY A 229 -1.61 -24.52 -5.28
N PHE A 230 -1.33 -24.02 -4.08
CA PHE A 230 0.00 -23.52 -3.72
C PHE A 230 1.01 -24.66 -3.55
N GLY A 231 0.56 -25.81 -3.02
CA GLY A 231 1.38 -27.00 -2.92
C GLY A 231 1.86 -27.51 -4.28
N MET A 232 0.98 -27.55 -5.28
CA MET A 232 1.36 -27.87 -6.67
C MET A 232 2.40 -26.88 -7.21
N ALA A 233 2.23 -25.57 -6.97
CA ALA A 233 3.22 -24.58 -7.37
C ALA A 233 4.60 -24.86 -6.76
N CYS A 234 4.66 -25.16 -5.46
CA CYS A 234 5.90 -25.51 -4.77
C CYS A 234 6.59 -26.79 -5.30
N LEU A 235 5.81 -27.77 -5.75
CA LEU A 235 6.35 -29.00 -6.35
C LEU A 235 6.89 -28.78 -7.77
N MET A 236 6.32 -27.85 -8.52
CA MET A 236 6.72 -27.55 -9.90
C MET A 236 7.87 -26.54 -10.01
N ILE A 237 8.08 -25.71 -9.00
CA ILE A 237 9.17 -24.75 -8.95
C ILE A 237 10.44 -25.45 -8.46
N LYS A 238 11.54 -25.29 -9.20
CA LYS A 238 12.85 -25.82 -8.82
C LYS A 238 13.76 -24.68 -8.40
N GLU A 239 14.41 -24.84 -7.25
CA GLU A 239 15.48 -23.94 -6.81
C GLU A 239 16.85 -24.40 -7.34
N GLY A 240 17.77 -23.42 -7.46
CA GLY A 240 19.15 -23.68 -7.82
C GLY A 240 19.96 -24.33 -6.68
N LYS A 241 21.20 -24.69 -7.00
CA LYS A 241 22.18 -25.14 -6.00
C LYS A 241 22.89 -23.92 -5.42
N TYR A 242 23.03 -23.87 -4.11
CA TYR A 242 23.65 -22.76 -3.40
C TYR A 242 24.96 -23.22 -2.74
N PRO A 243 26.03 -22.40 -2.72
CA PRO A 243 27.24 -22.70 -1.98
C PRO A 243 26.97 -22.83 -0.48
N GLU A 244 27.82 -23.52 0.22
CA GLU A 244 27.75 -23.62 1.68
C GLU A 244 27.92 -22.22 2.32
N PRO A 245 27.21 -21.93 3.42
CA PRO A 245 27.32 -20.64 4.09
C PRO A 245 28.69 -20.47 4.71
N ASP A 246 29.34 -19.31 4.54
CA ASP A 246 30.63 -19.01 5.16
C ASP A 246 30.56 -19.09 6.68
N ALA A 247 31.53 -19.81 7.29
CA ALA A 247 31.59 -20.02 8.72
C ALA A 247 31.76 -18.73 9.53
N GLU A 248 32.35 -17.67 8.94
CA GLU A 248 32.50 -16.36 9.54
C GLU A 248 31.17 -15.59 9.58
N SER A 249 30.38 -15.65 8.53
CA SER A 249 29.06 -15.02 8.50
C SER A 249 28.09 -15.65 9.52
N ALA A 250 28.33 -16.92 9.89
CA ALA A 250 27.57 -17.61 10.92
C ALA A 250 27.91 -17.10 12.35
N LYS A 251 29.10 -16.57 12.57
CA LYS A 251 29.57 -16.03 13.87
C LYS A 251 29.30 -14.54 14.06
N ALA A 252 29.34 -13.75 12.99
CA ALA A 252 29.23 -12.30 13.04
C ALA A 252 27.85 -11.75 13.53
N GLY A 253 26.79 -12.57 13.47
CA GLY A 253 25.44 -12.19 13.96
C GLY A 253 25.11 -12.63 15.39
N ARG A 254 26.04 -13.24 16.13
CA ARG A 254 25.80 -13.77 17.47
C ARG A 254 26.35 -12.86 18.54
N GLY A 255 25.48 -12.16 19.26
CA GLY A 255 25.81 -11.51 20.53
C GLY A 255 25.20 -10.13 20.74
N LEU A 256 25.13 -9.72 22.01
CA LEU A 256 24.65 -8.42 22.46
C LEU A 256 25.44 -7.23 21.86
N ALA A 257 26.72 -7.43 21.52
CA ALA A 257 27.56 -6.42 20.88
C ALA A 257 27.06 -6.07 19.47
N GLY A 258 26.64 -7.06 18.66
CA GLY A 258 26.06 -6.84 17.35
C GLY A 258 24.73 -6.08 17.43
N LEU A 259 23.89 -6.44 18.40
CA LEU A 259 22.62 -5.75 18.65
C LEU A 259 22.83 -4.28 19.06
N LYS A 260 23.80 -4.02 19.96
CA LYS A 260 24.16 -2.66 20.37
C LYS A 260 24.66 -1.81 19.18
N THR A 261 25.47 -2.40 18.31
CA THR A 261 25.96 -1.72 17.09
C THR A 261 24.81 -1.44 16.13
N PHE A 262 23.92 -2.41 15.90
CA PHE A 262 22.72 -2.26 15.08
C PHE A 262 21.89 -1.06 15.54
N PHE A 263 21.55 -0.96 16.83
CA PHE A 263 20.76 0.14 17.36
C PHE A 263 21.50 1.47 17.23
N ARG A 264 22.79 1.51 17.63
CA ARG A 264 23.60 2.73 17.56
C ARG A 264 23.67 3.29 16.15
N GLU A 265 23.83 2.45 15.14
CA GLU A 265 23.96 2.88 13.75
C GLU A 265 22.62 3.25 13.13
N SER A 266 21.60 2.40 13.31
CA SER A 266 20.28 2.62 12.68
C SER A 266 19.56 3.85 13.24
N PHE A 267 19.79 4.20 14.51
CA PHE A 267 19.15 5.35 15.18
C PHE A 267 20.11 6.53 15.40
N SER A 268 21.27 6.53 14.77
CA SER A 268 22.32 7.52 14.96
C SER A 268 21.98 8.90 14.42
N HIS A 269 21.21 8.97 13.34
CA HIS A 269 20.92 10.23 12.66
C HIS A 269 19.43 10.55 12.70
N ARG A 270 19.11 11.82 13.04
CA ARG A 270 17.74 12.34 13.16
C ARG A 270 16.87 12.07 11.92
N PHE A 271 17.46 12.15 10.73
CA PHE A 271 16.77 11.90 9.46
C PHE A 271 16.10 10.51 9.43
N TYR A 272 16.82 9.47 9.83
CA TYR A 272 16.30 8.10 9.86
C TYR A 272 15.25 7.89 10.94
N VAL A 273 15.48 8.44 12.13
CA VAL A 273 14.51 8.38 13.22
C VAL A 273 13.19 9.03 12.81
N LEU A 274 13.21 10.19 12.16
CA LEU A 274 12.01 10.84 11.63
C LEU A 274 11.30 9.97 10.58
N ARG A 275 12.07 9.30 9.69
CA ARG A 275 11.54 8.38 8.70
C ARG A 275 10.86 7.17 9.35
N PHE A 276 11.47 6.57 10.35
CA PHE A 276 10.92 5.44 11.09
C PHE A 276 9.64 5.84 11.85
N LEU A 277 9.64 7.01 12.48
CA LEU A 277 8.45 7.54 13.16
C LEU A 277 7.29 7.78 12.19
N TYR A 278 7.58 8.36 11.01
CA TYR A 278 6.56 8.51 9.97
C TYR A 278 5.86 7.17 9.66
N THR A 279 6.61 6.14 9.32
CA THR A 279 6.04 4.84 8.95
C THR A 279 5.34 4.15 10.13
N SER A 280 5.84 4.36 11.34
CA SER A 280 5.24 3.84 12.57
C SER A 280 3.89 4.51 12.87
N PHE A 281 3.79 5.83 12.81
CA PHE A 281 2.53 6.54 13.00
C PHE A 281 1.54 6.33 11.85
N ALA A 282 2.02 6.10 10.62
CA ALA A 282 1.16 5.68 9.52
C ALA A 282 0.52 4.30 9.80
N ALA A 283 1.28 3.37 10.37
CA ALA A 283 0.75 2.08 10.80
C ALA A 283 -0.25 2.21 11.96
N VAL A 284 0.00 3.11 12.92
CA VAL A 284 -0.96 3.43 14.00
C VAL A 284 -2.27 3.97 13.41
N ALA A 285 -2.20 4.90 12.45
CA ALA A 285 -3.39 5.42 11.78
C ALA A 285 -4.18 4.32 11.08
N GLY A 286 -3.49 3.33 10.47
CA GLY A 286 -4.11 2.21 9.78
C GLY A 286 -4.67 1.11 10.69
N ALA A 287 -4.25 1.03 11.96
CA ALA A 287 -4.62 -0.04 12.88
C ALA A 287 -6.15 -0.13 13.13
N ILE A 288 -6.86 0.99 13.05
CA ILE A 288 -8.31 1.05 13.22
C ILE A 288 -9.07 0.51 11.99
N GLY A 289 -8.39 0.25 10.87
CA GLY A 289 -8.98 -0.19 9.61
C GLY A 289 -9.79 -1.50 9.72
N THR A 290 -9.47 -2.35 10.69
CA THR A 290 -10.23 -3.58 11.00
C THR A 290 -11.72 -3.30 11.26
N PHE A 291 -12.05 -2.13 11.81
CA PHE A 291 -13.43 -1.73 12.13
C PHE A 291 -14.16 -1.06 10.94
N GLY A 292 -13.48 -0.84 9.82
CA GLY A 292 -14.07 -0.20 8.63
C GLY A 292 -15.26 -0.97 8.04
N ILE A 293 -15.28 -2.30 8.19
CA ILE A 293 -16.41 -3.12 7.76
C ILE A 293 -17.69 -2.78 8.56
N PHE A 294 -17.55 -2.56 9.86
CA PHE A 294 -18.68 -2.25 10.73
C PHE A 294 -19.21 -0.83 10.50
N PHE A 295 -18.32 0.12 10.17
CA PHE A 295 -18.73 1.44 9.71
C PHE A 295 -19.60 1.34 8.44
N ASN A 296 -19.17 0.57 7.46
CA ASN A 296 -19.94 0.39 6.22
C ASN A 296 -21.30 -0.27 6.47
N GLN A 297 -21.36 -1.26 7.38
CA GLN A 297 -22.62 -1.90 7.77
C GLN A 297 -23.54 -0.92 8.53
N GLU A 298 -22.99 -0.07 9.40
CA GLU A 298 -23.74 0.96 10.12
C GLU A 298 -24.32 2.01 9.16
N MET A 299 -23.59 2.32 8.07
CA MET A 299 -24.09 3.17 6.99
C MET A 299 -25.11 2.48 6.06
N GLY A 300 -25.54 1.26 6.40
CA GLY A 300 -26.59 0.53 5.69
C GLY A 300 -26.12 -0.28 4.48
N LEU A 301 -24.81 -0.51 4.31
CA LEU A 301 -24.30 -1.35 3.23
C LEU A 301 -24.37 -2.85 3.56
N SER A 302 -24.85 -3.63 2.60
CA SER A 302 -24.76 -5.08 2.65
C SER A 302 -23.33 -5.57 2.40
N LEU A 303 -23.01 -6.82 2.80
CA LEU A 303 -21.70 -7.42 2.53
C LEU A 303 -21.41 -7.51 1.02
N ASP A 304 -22.43 -7.74 0.19
CA ASP A 304 -22.31 -7.73 -1.27
C ASP A 304 -21.87 -6.34 -1.80
N GLN A 305 -22.49 -5.27 -1.29
CA GLN A 305 -22.12 -3.91 -1.66
C GLN A 305 -20.71 -3.55 -1.21
N ILE A 306 -20.33 -3.92 0.02
CA ILE A 306 -18.97 -3.70 0.54
C ILE A 306 -17.93 -4.45 -0.29
N GLY A 307 -18.22 -5.70 -0.65
CA GLY A 307 -17.37 -6.52 -1.52
C GLY A 307 -17.19 -5.89 -2.91
N LYS A 308 -18.27 -5.41 -3.52
CA LYS A 308 -18.22 -4.71 -4.82
C LYS A 308 -17.40 -3.43 -4.78
N ILE A 309 -17.55 -2.60 -3.74
CA ILE A 309 -16.73 -1.38 -3.56
C ILE A 309 -15.25 -1.75 -3.48
N SER A 310 -14.91 -2.75 -2.66
CA SER A 310 -13.52 -3.22 -2.49
C SER A 310 -12.94 -3.79 -3.78
N ALA A 311 -13.71 -4.56 -4.54
CA ALA A 311 -13.29 -5.11 -5.83
C ALA A 311 -13.05 -4.01 -6.88
N ILE A 312 -13.98 -3.07 -7.01
CA ILE A 312 -13.85 -1.93 -7.94
C ILE A 312 -12.64 -1.07 -7.57
N SER A 313 -12.44 -0.79 -6.28
CA SER A 313 -11.25 -0.07 -5.78
C SER A 313 -9.95 -0.80 -6.15
N SER A 314 -9.91 -2.12 -5.99
CA SER A 314 -8.74 -2.95 -6.32
C SER A 314 -8.43 -2.92 -7.81
N ILE A 315 -9.45 -3.04 -8.67
CA ILE A 315 -9.29 -2.97 -10.13
C ILE A 315 -8.81 -1.57 -10.54
N ALA A 316 -9.40 -0.51 -9.99
CA ALA A 316 -8.99 0.86 -10.24
C ALA A 316 -7.54 1.11 -9.79
N MET A 317 -7.14 0.58 -8.62
CA MET A 317 -5.78 0.67 -8.12
C MET A 317 -4.79 -0.07 -9.03
N MET A 318 -5.13 -1.27 -9.50
CA MET A 318 -4.29 -2.05 -10.43
C MET A 318 -4.06 -1.30 -11.73
N ALA A 319 -5.10 -0.73 -12.32
CA ALA A 319 -4.99 0.10 -13.52
C ALA A 319 -4.13 1.36 -13.24
N ALA A 320 -4.36 2.04 -12.12
CA ALA A 320 -3.64 3.23 -11.73
C ALA A 320 -2.15 2.97 -11.47
N MET A 321 -1.78 1.87 -10.85
CA MET A 321 -0.37 1.52 -10.53
C MET A 321 0.50 1.48 -11.78
N TYR A 322 -0.01 0.92 -12.88
CA TYR A 322 0.74 0.86 -14.15
C TYR A 322 1.12 2.25 -14.67
N PHE A 323 0.20 3.21 -14.58
CA PHE A 323 0.43 4.57 -15.04
C PHE A 323 1.21 5.40 -14.03
N MET A 324 0.98 5.18 -12.74
CA MET A 324 1.68 5.90 -11.67
C MET A 324 3.17 5.56 -11.60
N ALA A 325 3.58 4.36 -11.98
CA ALA A 325 4.99 3.98 -12.08
C ALA A 325 5.79 4.96 -12.96
N ILE A 326 5.19 5.44 -14.07
CA ILE A 326 5.82 6.41 -14.98
C ILE A 326 6.10 7.76 -14.28
N PHE A 327 5.24 8.15 -13.33
CA PHE A 327 5.45 9.39 -12.56
C PHE A 327 6.50 9.22 -11.47
N VAL A 328 6.55 8.04 -10.85
CA VAL A 328 7.54 7.70 -9.80
C VAL A 328 8.97 7.71 -10.37
N ASP A 329 9.14 7.29 -11.62
CA ASP A 329 10.45 7.33 -12.29
C ASP A 329 10.95 8.76 -12.54
N ARG A 330 10.03 9.71 -12.73
CA ARG A 330 10.36 11.11 -13.04
C ARG A 330 10.52 12.01 -11.82
N TRP A 331 9.73 11.74 -10.79
CA TRP A 331 9.71 12.55 -9.57
C TRP A 331 10.48 11.84 -8.47
N HIS A 332 11.12 12.61 -7.61
CA HIS A 332 11.72 11.95 -6.46
C HIS A 332 10.61 11.28 -5.61
N PRO A 333 10.68 9.96 -5.39
CA PRO A 333 9.61 9.21 -4.73
C PRO A 333 9.20 9.77 -3.37
N LEU A 334 10.16 10.36 -2.62
CA LEU A 334 9.87 11.01 -1.33
C LEU A 334 8.88 12.16 -1.46
N ARG A 335 8.95 12.96 -2.54
CA ARG A 335 7.98 14.03 -2.80
C ARG A 335 6.58 13.49 -3.02
N ILE A 336 6.49 12.43 -3.80
CA ILE A 336 5.22 11.74 -4.07
C ILE A 336 4.60 11.24 -2.76
N CYS A 337 5.43 10.64 -1.87
CA CYS A 337 4.97 10.21 -0.55
C CYS A 337 4.43 11.38 0.28
N VAL A 338 5.11 12.54 0.28
CA VAL A 338 4.65 13.73 1.03
C VAL A 338 3.30 14.22 0.51
N TYR A 339 3.17 14.38 -0.80
CA TYR A 339 1.90 14.82 -1.40
C TYR A 339 0.77 13.83 -1.15
N GLY A 340 1.04 12.54 -1.34
CA GLY A 340 0.07 11.49 -1.07
C GLY A 340 -0.38 11.46 0.40
N ALA A 341 0.54 11.66 1.34
CA ALA A 341 0.20 11.72 2.76
C ALA A 341 -0.68 12.94 3.09
N VAL A 342 -0.36 14.12 2.56
CA VAL A 342 -1.18 15.33 2.74
C VAL A 342 -2.58 15.14 2.17
N PHE A 343 -2.69 14.61 0.95
CA PHE A 343 -4.00 14.33 0.34
C PHE A 343 -4.77 13.24 1.10
N GLY A 344 -4.08 12.22 1.61
CA GLY A 344 -4.68 11.19 2.44
C GLY A 344 -5.28 11.75 3.73
N VAL A 345 -4.56 12.65 4.42
CA VAL A 345 -5.09 13.34 5.63
C VAL A 345 -6.28 14.21 5.28
N LEU A 346 -6.24 14.95 4.17
CA LEU A 346 -7.37 15.75 3.71
C LEU A 346 -8.61 14.88 3.45
N GLY A 347 -8.43 13.73 2.78
CA GLY A 347 -9.52 12.77 2.55
C GLY A 347 -10.12 12.23 3.85
N ASN A 348 -9.27 11.86 4.81
CA ASN A 348 -9.72 11.42 6.13
C ASN A 348 -10.44 12.54 6.89
N PHE A 349 -9.96 13.78 6.79
CA PHE A 349 -10.62 14.94 7.40
C PHE A 349 -12.01 15.17 6.79
N MET A 350 -12.14 15.08 5.47
CA MET A 350 -13.45 15.16 4.81
C MET A 350 -14.39 14.02 5.26
N SER A 351 -13.84 12.84 5.56
CA SER A 351 -14.63 11.71 6.03
C SER A 351 -15.22 11.88 7.44
N LEU A 352 -14.78 12.90 8.22
CA LEU A 352 -15.42 13.27 9.49
C LEU A 352 -16.89 13.73 9.30
N VAL A 353 -17.29 14.11 8.10
CA VAL A 353 -18.68 14.46 7.79
C VAL A 353 -19.64 13.31 8.12
N TRP A 354 -19.18 12.06 8.01
CA TRP A 354 -19.99 10.87 8.30
C TRP A 354 -20.38 10.73 9.77
N ILE A 355 -19.73 11.46 10.68
CA ILE A 355 -20.15 11.55 12.09
C ILE A 355 -21.50 12.27 12.19
N PHE A 356 -21.76 13.22 11.31
CA PHE A 356 -22.93 14.10 11.40
C PHE A 356 -24.01 13.73 10.38
N VAL A 357 -23.64 13.06 9.27
CA VAL A 357 -24.52 12.80 8.15
C VAL A 357 -24.81 11.33 8.01
N THR A 358 -26.08 10.96 7.92
CA THR A 358 -26.55 9.64 7.57
C THR A 358 -27.24 9.71 6.21
N LEU A 359 -26.76 8.96 5.23
CA LEU A 359 -27.40 8.84 3.93
C LEU A 359 -28.12 7.47 3.83
N PRO A 360 -29.18 7.38 3.02
CA PRO A 360 -29.72 6.08 2.63
C PRO A 360 -28.63 5.19 2.03
N GLY A 361 -28.63 3.88 2.34
CA GLY A 361 -27.56 2.95 1.97
C GLY A 361 -27.24 2.93 0.47
N ASP A 362 -28.27 3.03 -0.41
CA ASP A 362 -28.05 3.06 -1.86
C ASP A 362 -27.28 4.30 -2.34
N TYR A 363 -27.55 5.47 -1.76
CA TYR A 363 -26.80 6.69 -2.10
C TYR A 363 -25.38 6.63 -1.58
N PHE A 364 -25.22 6.14 -0.35
CA PHE A 364 -23.91 5.94 0.25
C PHE A 364 -23.07 4.94 -0.55
N PHE A 365 -23.67 3.88 -1.09
CA PHE A 365 -23.01 2.89 -1.94
C PHE A 365 -22.37 3.54 -3.17
N TRP A 366 -23.14 4.30 -3.96
CA TRP A 366 -22.64 4.91 -5.18
C TRP A 366 -21.60 5.99 -4.91
N LEU A 367 -21.81 6.78 -3.86
CA LEU A 367 -20.84 7.78 -3.42
C LEU A 367 -19.53 7.12 -2.99
N ASN A 368 -19.61 6.01 -2.28
CA ASN A 368 -18.44 5.27 -1.81
C ASN A 368 -17.69 4.62 -2.98
N ILE A 369 -18.35 4.14 -4.03
CA ILE A 369 -17.69 3.72 -5.27
C ILE A 369 -16.87 4.87 -5.86
N GLY A 370 -17.45 6.05 -5.99
CA GLY A 370 -16.73 7.23 -6.50
C GLY A 370 -15.50 7.58 -5.66
N ASN A 371 -15.66 7.62 -4.33
CA ASN A 371 -14.56 7.85 -3.40
C ASN A 371 -13.50 6.74 -3.45
N ALA A 372 -13.91 5.47 -3.58
CA ALA A 372 -13.01 4.33 -3.66
C ALA A 372 -12.15 4.38 -4.92
N VAL A 373 -12.72 4.74 -6.07
CA VAL A 373 -11.97 4.91 -7.32
C VAL A 373 -10.95 6.05 -7.20
N ILE A 374 -11.36 7.22 -6.68
CA ILE A 374 -10.46 8.35 -6.47
C ILE A 374 -9.36 8.00 -5.47
N GLY A 375 -9.74 7.37 -4.36
CA GLY A 375 -8.81 6.90 -3.33
C GLY A 375 -7.82 5.87 -3.86
N ALA A 376 -8.25 4.99 -4.78
CA ALA A 376 -7.41 4.00 -5.43
C ALA A 376 -6.25 4.63 -6.23
N PHE A 377 -6.48 5.76 -6.90
CA PHE A 377 -5.42 6.51 -7.59
C PHE A 377 -4.38 7.07 -6.62
N LEU A 378 -4.82 7.67 -5.52
CA LEU A 378 -3.91 8.19 -4.49
C LEU A 378 -3.11 7.05 -3.84
N LEU A 379 -3.78 5.95 -3.55
CA LEU A 379 -3.16 4.77 -2.95
C LEU A 379 -2.14 4.12 -3.90
N ALA A 380 -2.46 4.06 -5.19
CA ALA A 380 -1.55 3.58 -6.23
C ALA A 380 -0.30 4.46 -6.34
N LEU A 381 -0.46 5.78 -6.29
CA LEU A 381 0.65 6.74 -6.35
C LEU A 381 1.60 6.57 -5.17
N VAL A 382 1.08 6.52 -3.94
CA VAL A 382 1.88 6.32 -2.73
C VAL A 382 2.48 4.91 -2.66
N GLY A 383 1.70 3.90 -3.04
CA GLY A 383 2.14 2.50 -3.04
C GLY A 383 3.30 2.24 -3.98
N THR A 384 3.30 2.87 -5.18
CA THR A 384 4.40 2.76 -6.14
C THR A 384 5.64 3.55 -5.72
N ALA A 385 5.49 4.65 -4.95
CA ALA A 385 6.60 5.49 -4.51
C ALA A 385 7.27 5.01 -3.21
N GLY A 386 6.60 4.17 -2.41
CA GLY A 386 7.05 3.79 -1.07
C GLY A 386 8.44 3.17 -1.05
N LEU A 387 8.60 2.01 -1.69
CA LEU A 387 9.87 1.28 -1.74
C LEU A 387 10.98 2.03 -2.50
N PRO A 388 10.74 2.62 -3.68
CA PRO A 388 11.74 3.47 -4.33
C PRO A 388 12.20 4.65 -3.48
N SER A 389 11.31 5.22 -2.65
CA SER A 389 11.68 6.27 -1.68
C SER A 389 12.71 5.75 -0.67
N GLU A 390 12.52 4.54 -0.13
CA GLU A 390 13.45 3.92 0.82
C GLU A 390 14.79 3.60 0.15
N MET A 391 14.76 3.07 -1.07
CA MET A 391 15.97 2.75 -1.84
C MET A 391 16.83 3.99 -2.13
N ARG A 392 16.24 5.18 -2.24
CA ARG A 392 16.96 6.42 -2.54
C ARG A 392 17.41 7.19 -1.30
N ILE A 393 16.87 6.89 -0.11
CA ILE A 393 17.21 7.63 1.10
C ILE A 393 18.02 6.82 2.12
N PHE A 394 17.96 5.48 2.08
CA PHE A 394 18.75 4.64 2.98
C PHE A 394 20.13 4.33 2.41
N PRO A 395 21.17 4.23 3.27
CA PRO A 395 22.51 3.83 2.86
C PRO A 395 22.49 2.47 2.17
N GLN A 396 23.02 2.38 0.95
CA GLN A 396 23.02 1.14 0.16
C GLN A 396 23.86 0.04 0.81
N SER A 397 24.98 0.41 1.43
CA SER A 397 25.87 -0.52 2.14
C SER A 397 25.17 -1.24 3.30
N ARG A 398 24.15 -0.64 3.89
CA ARG A 398 23.42 -1.14 5.06
C ARG A 398 21.89 -1.11 4.86
N PHE A 399 21.43 -1.15 3.62
CA PHE A 399 20.01 -1.03 3.28
C PHE A 399 19.12 -1.99 4.06
N GLY A 400 19.50 -3.27 4.13
CA GLY A 400 18.76 -4.29 4.89
C GLY A 400 18.70 -4.00 6.39
N GLN A 401 19.76 -3.42 6.98
CA GLN A 401 19.79 -3.03 8.39
C GLN A 401 18.76 -1.92 8.67
N PHE A 402 18.69 -0.89 7.82
CA PHE A 402 17.76 0.23 7.98
C PHE A 402 16.30 -0.21 7.73
N CYS A 403 16.05 -1.04 6.73
CA CYS A 403 14.74 -1.64 6.50
C CYS A 403 14.28 -2.49 7.72
N SER A 404 15.19 -3.26 8.31
CA SER A 404 14.89 -4.07 9.51
C SER A 404 14.59 -3.20 10.72
N ALA A 405 15.35 -2.12 10.93
CA ALA A 405 15.12 -1.17 12.04
C ALA A 405 13.76 -0.46 11.89
N GLN A 406 13.42 -0.04 10.66
CA GLN A 406 12.11 0.54 10.34
C GLN A 406 10.98 -0.46 10.61
N ALA A 407 11.11 -1.70 10.13
CA ALA A 407 10.10 -2.75 10.31
C ALA A 407 9.90 -3.09 11.79
N MET A 408 10.99 -3.17 12.57
CA MET A 408 10.93 -3.45 14.00
C MET A 408 10.19 -2.34 14.75
N LEU A 409 10.54 -1.08 14.53
CA LEU A 409 9.87 0.05 15.19
C LEU A 409 8.40 0.12 14.78
N ARG A 410 8.11 -0.03 13.50
CA ARG A 410 6.74 -0.07 12.97
C ARG A 410 5.91 -1.18 13.61
N SER A 411 6.46 -2.40 13.73
CA SER A 411 5.75 -3.53 14.36
C SER A 411 5.47 -3.27 15.83
N THR A 412 6.43 -2.70 16.56
CA THR A 412 6.23 -2.30 17.96
C THR A 412 5.07 -1.31 18.09
N PHE A 413 5.04 -0.27 17.27
CA PHE A 413 3.93 0.69 17.27
C PHE A 413 2.59 0.04 16.88
N THR A 414 2.59 -0.90 15.93
CA THR A 414 1.39 -1.62 15.51
C THR A 414 0.79 -2.47 16.64
N VAL A 415 1.63 -3.11 17.46
CA VAL A 415 1.19 -3.88 18.64
C VAL A 415 0.43 -2.98 19.61
N PHE A 416 1.03 -1.86 20.01
CA PHE A 416 0.38 -0.91 20.92
C PHE A 416 -0.84 -0.25 20.27
N ALA A 417 -0.76 0.10 18.99
CA ALA A 417 -1.86 0.70 18.26
C ALA A 417 -3.08 -0.22 18.18
N GLY A 418 -2.90 -1.52 18.01
CA GLY A 418 -3.99 -2.48 18.01
C GLY A 418 -4.79 -2.42 19.31
N VAL A 419 -4.10 -2.48 20.45
CA VAL A 419 -4.74 -2.39 21.78
C VAL A 419 -5.44 -1.04 21.95
N LEU A 420 -4.74 0.06 21.67
CA LEU A 420 -5.26 1.41 21.85
C LEU A 420 -6.45 1.72 20.93
N ALA A 421 -6.41 1.27 19.67
CA ALA A 421 -7.51 1.46 18.72
C ALA A 421 -8.77 0.69 19.17
N GLY A 422 -8.60 -0.53 19.67
CA GLY A 422 -9.71 -1.30 20.23
C GLY A 422 -10.30 -0.63 21.48
N ALA A 423 -9.44 -0.20 22.42
CA ALA A 423 -9.86 0.51 23.63
C ALA A 423 -10.57 1.84 23.29
N PHE A 424 -10.05 2.58 22.31
CA PHE A 424 -10.71 3.77 21.78
C PHE A 424 -12.12 3.45 21.26
N MET A 425 -12.27 2.39 20.47
CA MET A 425 -13.58 1.99 19.95
C MET A 425 -14.54 1.52 21.04
N ASP A 426 -14.06 0.81 22.08
CA ASP A 426 -14.88 0.41 23.21
C ASP A 426 -15.31 1.64 24.04
N LEU A 427 -14.40 2.61 24.25
CA LEU A 427 -14.72 3.87 24.93
C LEU A 427 -15.79 4.65 24.16
N VAL A 428 -15.61 4.83 22.84
CA VAL A 428 -16.60 5.54 22.02
C VAL A 428 -17.93 4.79 22.00
N LYS A 429 -17.92 3.47 21.96
CA LYS A 429 -19.14 2.65 22.02
C LYS A 429 -19.86 2.84 23.35
N TYR A 430 -19.14 2.91 24.45
CA TYR A 430 -19.70 3.23 25.77
C TYR A 430 -20.33 4.63 25.79
N LEU A 431 -19.64 5.65 25.26
CA LEU A 431 -20.15 7.01 25.16
C LEU A 431 -21.40 7.12 24.25
N CYS A 432 -21.51 6.25 23.26
CA CYS A 432 -22.67 6.15 22.36
C CYS A 432 -23.75 5.18 22.87
N ASN A 433 -23.80 4.87 24.16
CA ASN A 433 -24.78 3.97 24.78
C ASN A 433 -24.85 2.57 24.10
N GLY A 434 -23.71 2.03 23.68
CA GLY A 434 -23.63 0.71 23.04
C GLY A 434 -24.00 0.68 21.55
N SER A 435 -24.37 1.82 20.96
CA SER A 435 -24.77 1.90 19.56
C SER A 435 -23.61 1.65 18.59
N ASP A 436 -23.90 1.01 17.45
CA ASP A 436 -22.96 0.82 16.34
C ASP A 436 -22.59 2.14 15.64
N TYR A 437 -23.33 3.23 15.90
CA TYR A 437 -22.96 4.60 15.50
C TYR A 437 -21.52 4.96 15.91
N SER A 438 -21.00 4.36 16.96
CA SER A 438 -19.62 4.50 17.42
C SER A 438 -18.58 4.24 16.33
N TYR A 439 -18.87 3.37 15.34
CA TYR A 439 -17.92 3.06 14.26
C TYR A 439 -17.67 4.22 13.29
N ARG A 440 -18.47 5.27 13.32
CA ARG A 440 -18.22 6.51 12.55
C ARG A 440 -16.99 7.28 13.04
N PHE A 441 -16.60 7.07 14.30
CA PHE A 441 -15.45 7.75 14.91
C PHE A 441 -14.09 7.16 14.50
N ILE A 442 -14.06 6.10 13.66
CA ILE A 442 -12.79 5.60 13.08
C ILE A 442 -12.02 6.70 12.37
N PHE A 443 -12.71 7.65 11.73
CA PHE A 443 -12.08 8.76 11.02
C PHE A 443 -11.39 9.75 11.95
N VAL A 444 -11.84 9.92 13.19
CA VAL A 444 -11.17 10.76 14.21
C VAL A 444 -9.78 10.20 14.50
N TRP A 445 -9.69 8.89 14.72
CA TRP A 445 -8.41 8.20 14.91
C TRP A 445 -7.50 8.35 13.68
N MET A 446 -8.02 8.10 12.48
CA MET A 446 -7.26 8.20 11.22
C MET A 446 -6.74 9.61 10.99
N VAL A 447 -7.52 10.65 11.29
CA VAL A 447 -7.11 12.05 11.17
C VAL A 447 -6.00 12.38 12.16
N VAL A 448 -6.18 12.06 13.44
CA VAL A 448 -5.20 12.40 14.50
C VAL A 448 -3.84 11.79 14.19
N PHE A 449 -3.80 10.47 14.01
CA PHE A 449 -2.53 9.78 13.75
C PHE A 449 -2.01 9.98 12.32
N GLY A 450 -2.88 10.21 11.35
CA GLY A 450 -2.53 10.60 9.99
C GLY A 450 -1.84 11.96 9.94
N VAL A 451 -2.33 12.96 10.70
CA VAL A 451 -1.69 14.27 10.84
C VAL A 451 -0.31 14.12 11.49
N ILE A 452 -0.21 13.38 12.60
CA ILE A 452 1.07 13.14 13.29
C ILE A 452 2.07 12.49 12.33
N SER A 453 1.66 11.44 11.63
CA SER A 453 2.47 10.77 10.61
C SER A 453 2.95 11.74 9.53
N THR A 454 2.04 12.56 8.99
CA THR A 454 2.36 13.53 7.94
C THR A 454 3.32 14.61 8.41
N ILE A 455 3.20 15.07 9.65
CA ILE A 455 4.16 16.00 10.26
C ILE A 455 5.57 15.41 10.27
N PHE A 456 5.73 14.15 10.66
CA PHE A 456 7.03 13.48 10.60
C PHE A 456 7.56 13.37 9.17
N LEU A 457 6.71 13.02 8.20
CA LEU A 457 7.13 12.95 6.80
C LEU A 457 7.55 14.30 6.22
N VAL A 458 6.83 15.38 6.57
CA VAL A 458 7.21 16.75 6.19
C VAL A 458 8.56 17.13 6.81
N LYS A 459 8.80 16.75 8.07
CA LYS A 459 10.13 16.95 8.71
C LYS A 459 11.23 16.14 8.01
N VAL A 460 10.96 14.91 7.58
CA VAL A 460 11.88 14.13 6.74
C VAL A 460 12.19 14.87 5.44
N TYR A 461 11.17 15.40 4.78
CA TYR A 461 11.32 16.14 3.54
C TYR A 461 12.13 17.43 3.71
N ILE A 462 11.92 18.17 4.79
CA ILE A 462 12.70 19.37 5.12
C ILE A 462 14.17 18.99 5.36
N GLU A 463 14.43 17.96 6.14
CA GLU A 463 15.78 17.50 6.44
C GLU A 463 16.50 16.94 5.21
N TRP A 464 15.78 16.21 4.35
CA TRP A 464 16.29 15.74 3.06
C TRP A 464 16.71 16.90 2.16
N ASN A 465 15.92 17.99 2.09
CA ASN A 465 16.30 19.19 1.35
C ASN A 465 17.55 19.87 1.95
N ARG A 466 17.70 19.87 3.29
CA ARG A 466 18.91 20.38 3.96
C ARG A 466 20.16 19.56 3.66
N LEU A 467 19.98 18.25 3.50
CA LEU A 467 21.05 17.32 3.14
C LEU A 467 21.38 17.28 1.63
N GLY A 468 20.88 18.24 0.84
CA GLY A 468 21.20 18.39 -0.57
C GLY A 468 20.05 18.13 -1.54
N GLY A 469 18.94 17.53 -1.09
CA GLY A 469 17.74 17.30 -1.91
C GLY A 469 17.99 16.45 -3.15
N ASP A 470 17.31 16.74 -4.27
CA ASP A 470 17.39 15.94 -5.50
C ASP A 470 18.80 15.84 -6.11
N LYS A 471 19.63 16.87 -5.92
CA LYS A 471 20.89 17.03 -6.66
C LYS A 471 22.13 16.55 -5.91
N HIS A 472 22.12 16.72 -4.60
CA HIS A 472 23.33 16.53 -3.77
C HIS A 472 23.04 15.75 -2.49
N PHE A 473 21.92 15.01 -2.45
CA PHE A 473 21.60 14.19 -1.29
C PHE A 473 22.54 12.99 -1.23
N HIS A 474 23.27 12.89 -0.13
CA HIS A 474 24.02 11.71 0.26
C HIS A 474 23.47 11.20 1.59
N PRO A 475 23.17 9.89 1.70
CA PRO A 475 22.67 9.31 2.94
C PRO A 475 23.65 9.55 4.08
N PRO A 476 23.22 10.09 5.23
CA PRO A 476 24.08 10.21 6.41
C PRO A 476 24.60 8.84 6.85
N ALA A 477 25.91 8.69 6.94
CA ALA A 477 26.60 7.45 7.29
C ALA A 477 27.66 7.72 8.38
N PRO A 478 27.25 7.87 9.65
CA PRO A 478 28.16 8.22 10.76
C PRO A 478 29.27 7.21 11.01
N TRP A 479 29.19 6.02 10.44
CA TRP A 479 30.24 4.98 10.47
C TRP A 479 31.31 5.18 9.41
N ASN A 480 31.08 6.03 8.40
CA ASN A 480 32.06 6.39 7.40
C ASN A 480 32.91 7.59 7.88
N PRO A 481 34.20 7.67 7.52
CA PRO A 481 35.04 8.82 7.86
C PRO A 481 34.50 10.14 7.31
N SER A 482 33.84 10.13 6.16
CA SER A 482 33.20 11.30 5.53
C SER A 482 31.87 11.68 6.17
N GLY A 483 31.28 10.84 7.03
CA GLY A 483 29.96 11.03 7.61
C GLY A 483 28.79 10.83 6.63
N ILE A 484 29.07 10.55 5.36
CA ILE A 484 28.09 10.34 4.28
C ILE A 484 28.44 9.09 3.48
N GLU A 485 27.47 8.55 2.74
CA GLU A 485 27.67 7.49 1.76
C GLU A 485 27.47 8.04 0.34
N GLU A 486 28.47 7.87 -0.52
CA GLU A 486 28.35 8.23 -1.91
C GLU A 486 27.37 7.28 -2.62
N MET A 487 26.30 7.84 -3.17
CA MET A 487 25.33 7.08 -3.96
C MET A 487 25.74 7.08 -5.42
N PRO A 488 25.64 5.93 -6.12
CA PRO A 488 25.83 5.93 -7.56
C PRO A 488 24.77 6.83 -8.20
N ILE A 489 25.19 7.71 -9.10
CA ILE A 489 24.28 8.57 -9.86
C ILE A 489 23.42 7.67 -10.73
N VAL A 490 22.14 7.55 -10.38
CA VAL A 490 21.18 6.82 -11.20
C VAL A 490 20.79 7.72 -12.38
N PRO A 491 21.15 7.40 -13.61
CA PRO A 491 20.78 8.22 -14.75
C PRO A 491 19.24 8.27 -14.84
N ILE A 492 18.70 9.49 -14.90
CA ILE A 492 17.28 9.71 -15.07
C ILE A 492 16.92 9.29 -16.49
N VAL A 493 16.29 8.12 -16.64
CA VAL A 493 15.81 7.65 -17.94
C VAL A 493 14.64 8.54 -18.36
N VAL A 494 14.89 9.44 -19.31
CA VAL A 494 13.83 10.26 -19.92
C VAL A 494 12.96 9.35 -20.80
N PRO A 495 11.69 9.11 -20.45
CA PRO A 495 10.84 8.23 -21.25
C PRO A 495 10.60 8.83 -22.65
N GLN A 496 10.56 7.95 -23.64
CA GLN A 496 10.26 8.35 -25.02
C GLN A 496 8.90 9.06 -25.10
N THR A 497 8.83 10.13 -25.89
CA THR A 497 7.64 10.99 -26.09
C THR A 497 6.34 10.24 -26.43
N LYS A 498 6.47 9.03 -27.02
CA LYS A 498 5.34 8.17 -27.38
C LYS A 498 4.55 7.70 -26.14
N TRP A 499 5.24 7.25 -25.10
CA TRP A 499 4.62 6.81 -23.84
C TRP A 499 4.00 7.96 -23.05
N LEU A 500 4.57 9.15 -23.16
CA LEU A 500 4.02 10.36 -22.55
C LEU A 500 2.65 10.70 -23.15
N ASN A 501 2.52 10.61 -24.46
CA ASN A 501 1.26 10.90 -25.14
C ASN A 501 0.18 9.86 -24.81
N ILE A 502 0.54 8.58 -24.70
CA ILE A 502 -0.38 7.51 -24.28
C ILE A 502 -0.83 7.75 -22.82
N SER A 503 0.08 8.13 -21.92
CA SER A 503 -0.25 8.44 -20.53
C SER A 503 -1.17 9.65 -20.45
N PHE A 504 -0.98 10.68 -21.25
CA PHE A 504 -1.90 11.83 -21.31
C PHE A 504 -3.28 11.43 -21.83
N LEU A 505 -3.33 10.58 -22.85
CA LEU A 505 -4.61 10.12 -23.43
C LEU A 505 -5.41 9.28 -22.39
N PHE A 506 -4.71 8.46 -21.64
CA PHE A 506 -5.32 7.67 -20.56
C PHE A 506 -5.81 8.55 -19.40
N PHE A 507 -5.01 9.52 -18.96
CA PHE A 507 -5.43 10.50 -17.97
C PHE A 507 -6.65 11.30 -18.43
N ASP A 508 -6.67 11.71 -19.69
CA ASP A 508 -7.81 12.39 -20.30
C ASP A 508 -9.07 11.51 -20.27
N GLY A 509 -8.92 10.22 -20.59
CA GLY A 509 -10.02 9.27 -20.57
C GLY A 509 -10.58 9.06 -19.16
N ILE A 510 -9.72 8.79 -18.18
CA ILE A 510 -10.16 8.56 -16.79
C ILE A 510 -10.74 9.84 -16.18
N MET A 511 -10.13 10.99 -16.42
CA MET A 511 -10.62 12.26 -15.91
C MET A 511 -11.93 12.66 -16.59
N GLY A 512 -12.05 12.44 -17.89
CA GLY A 512 -13.31 12.61 -18.62
C GLY A 512 -14.41 11.69 -18.07
N LEU A 513 -14.09 10.40 -17.84
CA LEU A 513 -15.03 9.44 -17.24
C LEU A 513 -15.41 9.79 -15.81
N SER A 514 -14.46 10.20 -14.96
CA SER A 514 -14.77 10.58 -13.57
C SER A 514 -15.60 11.87 -13.49
N VAL A 515 -15.32 12.83 -14.35
CA VAL A 515 -16.06 14.10 -14.42
C VAL A 515 -17.46 13.90 -15.02
N LEU A 516 -17.61 13.06 -16.04
CA LEU A 516 -18.90 12.78 -16.67
C LEU A 516 -19.73 11.76 -15.89
N SER A 517 -19.12 10.84 -15.15
CA SER A 517 -19.84 9.83 -14.37
C SER A 517 -20.69 10.44 -13.26
N ILE A 518 -20.24 11.54 -12.64
CA ILE A 518 -20.97 12.19 -11.55
C ILE A 518 -22.34 12.75 -12.02
N PRO A 519 -22.41 13.58 -13.08
CA PRO A 519 -23.70 14.05 -13.59
C PRO A 519 -24.61 12.92 -14.11
N VAL A 520 -24.03 11.94 -14.81
CA VAL A 520 -24.77 10.78 -15.33
C VAL A 520 -25.36 9.95 -14.19
N LEU A 521 -24.58 9.71 -13.14
CA LEU A 521 -25.02 8.96 -11.96
C LEU A 521 -26.12 9.71 -11.21
N MET A 522 -26.01 11.05 -11.08
CA MET A 522 -27.02 11.89 -10.45
C MET A 522 -28.31 11.94 -11.27
N TRP A 523 -28.19 12.03 -12.59
CA TRP A 523 -29.33 11.94 -13.49
C TRP A 523 -30.03 10.59 -13.43
N TRP A 524 -29.25 9.49 -13.37
CA TRP A 524 -29.79 8.15 -13.20
C TRP A 524 -30.50 7.97 -11.84
N MET A 525 -29.94 8.52 -10.75
CA MET A 525 -30.57 8.51 -9.43
C MET A 525 -31.88 9.33 -9.42
N TYR A 526 -31.91 10.47 -10.13
CA TYR A 526 -33.16 11.22 -10.32
C TYR A 526 -34.22 10.39 -11.01
N ILE A 527 -33.88 9.72 -12.12
CA ILE A 527 -34.86 8.91 -12.89
C ILE A 527 -35.37 7.74 -12.04
N LYS A 528 -34.50 7.06 -11.30
CA LYS A 528 -34.84 5.86 -10.54
C LYS A 528 -35.62 6.17 -9.25
N HIS A 529 -35.31 7.26 -8.58
CA HIS A 529 -35.85 7.58 -7.25
C HIS A 529 -36.75 8.83 -7.22
N GLN A 530 -36.99 9.47 -8.35
CA GLN A 530 -37.82 10.69 -8.52
C GLN A 530 -37.48 11.83 -7.54
N MET A 531 -36.25 11.89 -7.04
CA MET A 531 -35.81 12.97 -6.15
C MET A 531 -35.51 14.23 -6.95
N PHE A 532 -36.39 15.20 -6.85
CA PHE A 532 -36.35 16.47 -7.62
C PHE A 532 -35.03 17.25 -7.45
N ALA A 533 -34.41 17.18 -6.29
CA ALA A 533 -33.10 17.80 -6.01
C ALA A 533 -31.98 17.32 -6.94
N PHE A 534 -31.98 16.04 -7.34
CA PHE A 534 -30.95 15.49 -8.23
C PHE A 534 -31.07 15.96 -9.68
N LYS A 535 -32.26 16.36 -10.12
CA LYS A 535 -32.48 16.97 -11.45
C LYS A 535 -31.75 18.32 -11.58
N TRP A 536 -31.93 19.17 -10.61
CA TRP A 536 -31.31 20.51 -10.58
C TRP A 536 -29.80 20.40 -10.35
N TYR A 537 -29.39 19.46 -9.55
CA TYR A 537 -27.99 19.16 -9.33
C TYR A 537 -27.28 18.70 -10.61
N GLY A 538 -27.81 17.73 -11.34
CA GLY A 538 -27.26 17.30 -12.63
C GLY A 538 -27.16 18.44 -13.64
N LEU A 539 -28.16 19.33 -13.68
CA LEU A 539 -28.16 20.51 -14.54
C LEU A 539 -27.13 21.57 -14.13
N ALA A 540 -26.88 21.78 -12.83
CA ALA A 540 -25.90 22.75 -12.35
C ALA A 540 -24.44 22.24 -12.43
N VAL A 541 -24.23 20.94 -12.21
CA VAL A 541 -22.88 20.34 -12.21
C VAL A 541 -22.38 20.06 -13.63
N LEU A 542 -23.26 19.74 -14.57
CA LEU A 542 -22.88 19.47 -15.96
C LEU A 542 -22.10 20.62 -16.60
N PRO A 543 -22.53 21.90 -16.53
CA PRO A 543 -21.76 23.04 -17.03
C PRO A 543 -20.41 23.21 -16.34
N LEU A 544 -20.34 23.01 -15.00
CA LEU A 544 -19.09 23.09 -14.24
C LEU A 544 -18.10 22.00 -14.65
N CYS A 545 -18.60 20.80 -14.91
CA CYS A 545 -17.80 19.69 -15.43
C CYS A 545 -17.28 19.98 -16.84
N ILE A 546 -18.10 20.54 -17.71
CA ILE A 546 -17.72 20.95 -19.07
C ILE A 546 -16.68 22.08 -19.02
N ILE A 547 -16.88 23.08 -18.17
CA ILE A 547 -15.91 24.18 -17.97
C ILE A 547 -14.58 23.62 -17.44
N GLY A 548 -14.62 22.72 -16.47
CA GLY A 548 -13.43 22.04 -15.94
C GLY A 548 -12.69 21.25 -17.01
N TRP A 549 -13.42 20.53 -17.87
CA TRP A 549 -12.85 19.80 -19.00
C TRP A 549 -12.25 20.72 -20.07
N LEU A 550 -12.92 21.82 -20.41
CA LEU A 550 -12.40 22.84 -21.34
C LEU A 550 -11.14 23.51 -20.79
N CYS A 551 -11.12 23.87 -19.50
CA CYS A 551 -9.91 24.38 -18.83
C CYS A 551 -8.76 23.36 -18.90
N TRP A 552 -9.05 22.08 -18.70
CA TRP A 552 -8.08 21.00 -18.85
C TRP A 552 -7.53 20.92 -20.27
N MET A 553 -8.37 21.03 -21.30
CA MET A 553 -7.96 21.00 -22.71
C MET A 553 -7.03 22.17 -23.06
N VAL A 554 -7.37 23.39 -22.62
CA VAL A 554 -6.53 24.59 -22.80
C VAL A 554 -5.19 24.42 -22.10
N LEU A 555 -5.22 23.90 -20.90
CA LEU A 555 -4.06 23.66 -20.07
C LEU A 555 -3.13 22.60 -20.69
N LYS A 556 -3.69 21.50 -21.21
CA LYS A 556 -2.99 20.45 -21.95
C LYS A 556 -2.32 20.98 -23.21
N GLN A 557 -3.01 21.87 -23.94
CA GLN A 557 -2.45 22.47 -25.15
C GLN A 557 -1.27 23.39 -24.82
N LYS A 558 -1.34 24.12 -23.69
CA LYS A 558 -0.24 24.92 -23.18
C LYS A 558 0.96 24.06 -22.78
N ILE A 559 0.75 22.92 -22.10
CA ILE A 559 1.81 21.96 -21.78
C ILE A 559 2.50 21.44 -23.05
N ARG A 560 1.73 21.05 -24.07
CA ARG A 560 2.29 20.56 -25.33
C ARG A 560 3.14 21.61 -26.02
N ARG A 561 2.73 22.88 -25.98
CA ARG A 561 3.51 24.01 -26.53
C ARG A 561 4.81 24.23 -25.73
N ASP A 562 4.74 24.19 -24.41
CA ASP A 562 5.92 24.36 -23.55
C ASP A 562 6.94 23.22 -23.73
N ILE A 563 6.47 21.96 -23.99
CA ILE A 563 7.35 20.83 -24.32
C ILE A 563 7.99 21.02 -25.70
N ALA A 564 7.23 21.48 -26.69
CA ALA A 564 7.75 21.73 -28.02
C ALA A 564 8.81 22.86 -28.01
N ALA A 565 8.57 23.92 -27.25
CA ALA A 565 9.49 25.02 -27.05
C ALA A 565 10.78 24.58 -26.31
N SER A 566 10.68 23.69 -25.32
CA SER A 566 11.84 23.12 -24.61
C SER A 566 12.75 22.28 -25.53
N LYS A 567 12.17 21.59 -26.50
CA LYS A 567 12.94 20.84 -27.51
C LYS A 567 13.67 21.73 -28.52
N SER A 568 13.27 22.97 -28.66
CA SER A 568 13.91 23.96 -29.56
C SER A 568 15.03 24.77 -28.89
N GLY A 569 15.49 24.39 -27.69
CA GLY A 569 16.62 25.01 -27.01
C GLY A 569 16.33 26.37 -26.34
N SER A 570 15.06 26.79 -26.25
CA SER A 570 14.73 28.03 -25.53
C SER A 570 14.60 27.75 -24.01
N PRO A 571 15.26 28.55 -23.16
CA PRO A 571 15.19 28.35 -21.71
C PRO A 571 13.76 28.54 -21.20
N LEU A 572 13.27 27.54 -20.45
CA LEU A 572 11.98 27.62 -19.76
C LEU A 572 12.01 28.77 -18.74
N ARG A 573 11.26 29.79 -19.03
CA ARG A 573 11.16 31.02 -18.23
C ARG A 573 10.44 30.70 -16.91
N ASN A 574 11.17 30.82 -15.81
CA ASN A 574 10.72 30.84 -14.42
C ASN A 574 10.10 29.55 -13.85
N GLY A 575 10.94 28.76 -13.19
CA GLY A 575 10.46 27.78 -12.21
C GLY A 575 9.60 28.48 -11.14
N ILE A 576 8.44 27.87 -10.82
CA ILE A 576 7.61 28.36 -9.72
C ILE A 576 8.38 28.06 -8.42
N PRO A 577 8.69 29.07 -7.58
CA PRO A 577 9.41 28.82 -6.34
C PRO A 577 8.61 27.90 -5.40
N HIS A 578 9.29 27.16 -4.54
CA HIS A 578 8.68 26.27 -3.53
C HIS A 578 7.52 26.89 -2.74
N HIS A 579 7.56 28.21 -2.56
CA HIS A 579 6.48 28.97 -1.91
C HIS A 579 5.17 28.97 -2.71
N GLY A 580 5.23 28.97 -4.04
CA GLY A 580 4.02 28.88 -4.88
C GLY A 580 3.28 27.57 -4.71
N MET A 581 4.01 26.47 -4.47
CA MET A 581 3.42 25.17 -4.25
C MET A 581 2.77 25.04 -2.86
N LEU A 582 3.36 25.64 -1.83
CA LEU A 582 2.78 25.75 -0.49
C LEU A 582 1.51 26.61 -0.51
N ILE A 583 1.48 27.69 -1.30
CA ILE A 583 0.28 28.54 -1.49
C ILE A 583 -0.84 27.76 -2.18
N ILE A 584 -0.51 26.95 -3.20
CA ILE A 584 -1.49 26.11 -3.91
C ILE A 584 -2.04 25.02 -3.01
N LEU A 585 -1.20 24.35 -2.22
CA LEU A 585 -1.62 23.36 -1.24
C LEU A 585 -2.44 24.00 -0.12
N GLY A 586 -2.02 25.16 0.38
CA GLY A 586 -2.74 25.90 1.40
C GLY A 586 -4.11 26.40 0.93
N SER A 587 -4.19 26.91 -0.31
CA SER A 587 -5.47 27.35 -0.90
C SER A 587 -6.43 26.19 -1.11
N LYS A 588 -5.93 25.00 -1.46
CA LYS A 588 -6.74 23.77 -1.54
C LYS A 588 -7.23 23.29 -0.19
N PHE A 589 -6.37 23.31 0.82
CA PHE A 589 -6.78 22.99 2.18
C PHE A 589 -7.90 23.91 2.66
N LEU A 590 -7.73 25.22 2.44
CA LEU A 590 -8.74 26.22 2.81
C LEU A 590 -10.05 26.00 2.07
N LEU A 591 -9.98 25.68 0.78
CA LEU A 591 -11.17 25.41 -0.02
C LEU A 591 -11.84 24.09 0.38
N ALA A 592 -11.08 23.02 0.63
CA ALA A 592 -11.61 21.75 1.14
C ALA A 592 -12.28 21.96 2.52
N LEU A 593 -11.68 22.78 3.37
CA LEU A 593 -12.24 23.16 4.66
C LEU A 593 -13.54 23.99 4.50
N CYS A 594 -13.56 24.96 3.60
CA CYS A 594 -14.77 25.75 3.30
C CYS A 594 -15.90 24.86 2.76
N ILE A 595 -15.57 23.93 1.87
CA ILE A 595 -16.50 22.97 1.32
C ILE A 595 -17.06 22.07 2.42
N TRP A 596 -16.19 21.55 3.31
CA TRP A 596 -16.59 20.73 4.44
C TRP A 596 -17.50 21.51 5.41
N VAL A 597 -17.15 22.76 5.75
CA VAL A 597 -17.97 23.63 6.58
C VAL A 597 -19.34 23.88 5.92
N CYS A 598 -19.37 24.17 4.62
CA CYS A 598 -20.62 24.34 3.87
C CYS A 598 -21.47 23.05 3.87
N GLN A 599 -20.85 21.87 3.77
CA GLN A 599 -21.54 20.58 3.87
C GLN A 599 -22.17 20.38 5.25
N VAL A 600 -21.40 20.59 6.32
CA VAL A 600 -21.89 20.49 7.70
C VAL A 600 -23.04 21.50 7.95
N LEU A 601 -22.86 22.75 7.54
CA LEU A 601 -23.88 23.77 7.70
C LEU A 601 -25.15 23.45 6.90
N SER A 602 -25.02 22.97 5.66
CA SER A 602 -26.19 22.63 4.82
C SER A 602 -26.93 21.39 5.31
N THR A 603 -26.25 20.41 5.92
CA THR A 603 -26.89 19.23 6.51
C THR A 603 -27.54 19.53 7.85
N VAL A 604 -26.98 20.48 8.64
CA VAL A 604 -27.51 20.86 9.95
C VAL A 604 -28.67 21.87 9.83
N PHE A 605 -28.60 22.82 8.88
CA PHE A 605 -29.53 23.93 8.78
C PHE A 605 -30.52 23.84 7.61
N LEU A 606 -30.23 23.03 6.58
CA LEU A 606 -31.10 22.86 5.42
C LEU A 606 -31.54 21.39 5.37
N ASN A 607 -32.81 21.15 5.04
CA ASN A 607 -33.32 19.80 4.80
C ASN A 607 -32.39 19.02 3.87
N MET A 608 -32.28 17.71 4.03
CA MET A 608 -31.34 16.80 3.34
C MET A 608 -31.18 17.03 1.83
N GLU A 609 -32.20 17.61 1.15
CA GLU A 609 -32.17 17.95 -0.28
C GLU A 609 -31.16 19.06 -0.63
N GLY A 610 -31.05 20.09 0.20
CA GLY A 610 -30.06 21.16 0.01
C GLY A 610 -28.63 20.69 0.27
N GLY A 611 -28.43 19.78 1.22
CA GLY A 611 -27.15 19.17 1.55
C GLY A 611 -26.55 18.37 0.39
N ALA A 612 -27.38 17.64 -0.36
CA ALA A 612 -26.93 16.88 -1.52
C ALA A 612 -26.40 17.76 -2.67
N ILE A 613 -27.01 18.93 -2.89
CA ILE A 613 -26.57 19.89 -3.90
C ILE A 613 -25.21 20.49 -3.53
N VAL A 614 -25.05 20.92 -2.29
CA VAL A 614 -23.79 21.50 -1.79
C VAL A 614 -22.67 20.44 -1.79
N PHE A 615 -22.99 19.21 -1.36
CA PHE A 615 -22.04 18.09 -1.39
C PHE A 615 -21.49 17.82 -2.79
N GLY A 616 -22.32 17.88 -3.78
CA GLY A 616 -21.90 17.58 -5.12
C GLY A 616 -21.13 18.72 -5.78
N ILE A 617 -21.52 19.99 -5.56
CA ILE A 617 -20.71 21.15 -5.99
C ILE A 617 -19.34 21.07 -5.34
N ALA A 618 -19.30 20.74 -4.06
CA ALA A 618 -18.08 20.57 -3.29
C ALA A 618 -17.18 19.48 -3.86
N ASN A 619 -17.74 18.32 -4.17
CA ASN A 619 -17.01 17.18 -4.73
C ASN A 619 -16.50 17.49 -6.16
N GLY A 620 -17.31 18.16 -6.98
CA GLY A 620 -16.91 18.63 -8.31
C GLY A 620 -15.75 19.62 -8.26
N LEU A 621 -15.82 20.62 -7.38
CA LEU A 621 -14.75 21.60 -7.15
C LEU A 621 -13.48 20.97 -6.59
N THR A 622 -13.60 20.02 -5.67
CA THR A 622 -12.44 19.29 -5.10
C THR A 622 -11.73 18.49 -6.18
N ASN A 623 -12.46 17.79 -7.03
CA ASN A 623 -11.90 17.05 -8.16
C ASN A 623 -11.24 17.98 -9.19
N PHE A 624 -11.86 19.08 -9.54
CA PHE A 624 -11.26 20.09 -10.42
C PHE A 624 -9.94 20.64 -9.86
N LEU A 625 -9.90 20.95 -8.58
CA LEU A 625 -8.69 21.44 -7.92
C LEU A 625 -7.62 20.38 -7.81
N LEU A 626 -7.99 19.10 -7.63
CA LEU A 626 -7.06 17.97 -7.67
C LEU A 626 -6.38 17.91 -9.05
N ILE A 627 -7.15 18.06 -10.13
CA ILE A 627 -6.64 18.10 -11.50
C ILE A 627 -5.65 19.25 -11.69
N CYS A 628 -6.06 20.46 -11.27
CA CYS A 628 -5.20 21.64 -11.36
C CYS A 628 -3.91 21.50 -10.56
N THR A 629 -3.94 20.80 -9.40
CA THR A 629 -2.76 20.59 -8.58
C THR A 629 -1.80 19.58 -9.21
N VAL A 630 -2.30 18.45 -9.68
CA VAL A 630 -1.48 17.45 -10.39
C VAL A 630 -0.81 18.12 -11.60
N TYR A 631 -1.54 18.94 -12.33
CA TYR A 631 -1.00 19.71 -13.44
C TYR A 631 0.12 20.67 -13.05
N LEU A 632 -0.11 21.48 -12.02
CA LEU A 632 0.90 22.44 -11.52
C LEU A 632 2.13 21.72 -10.98
N MET A 633 1.95 20.58 -10.33
CA MET A 633 3.04 19.72 -9.89
C MET A 633 3.85 19.20 -11.08
N CYS A 634 3.19 18.70 -12.13
CA CYS A 634 3.85 18.27 -13.36
C CYS A 634 4.63 19.41 -14.04
N ARG A 635 4.15 20.65 -13.96
CA ARG A 635 4.80 21.82 -14.54
C ARG A 635 6.05 22.26 -13.76
N ILE A 636 5.98 22.23 -12.42
CA ILE A 636 7.09 22.60 -11.53
C ILE A 636 8.27 21.66 -11.72
N GLU A 637 8.04 20.37 -11.77
CA GLU A 637 9.09 19.35 -11.92
C GLU A 637 9.80 19.40 -13.28
N ARG A 638 9.11 19.80 -14.33
CA ARG A 638 9.76 19.96 -15.65
C ARG A 638 10.75 21.09 -15.71
N GLY A 639 10.51 22.18 -15.00
CA GLY A 639 11.48 23.27 -14.88
C GLY A 639 12.78 22.84 -14.20
N PHE A 640 12.71 21.82 -13.31
CA PHE A 640 13.90 21.28 -12.63
C PHE A 640 14.67 20.25 -13.45
N SER A 641 14.01 19.39 -14.23
CA SER A 641 14.69 18.36 -15.03
C SER A 641 15.54 18.93 -16.16
N VAL A 642 15.07 19.99 -16.82
CA VAL A 642 15.80 20.64 -17.92
C VAL A 642 17.07 21.34 -17.41
N THR A 643 17.02 21.98 -16.23
CA THR A 643 18.21 22.63 -15.62
C THR A 643 19.25 21.64 -15.09
N VAL A 644 18.86 20.37 -14.86
CA VAL A 644 19.79 19.30 -14.45
C VAL A 644 20.58 18.79 -15.63
N ASP A 645 19.94 18.56 -16.78
CA ASP A 645 20.58 18.07 -17.99
C ASP A 645 21.62 19.09 -18.51
N GLU A 646 21.29 20.38 -18.53
CA GLU A 646 22.22 21.44 -18.93
C GLU A 646 23.45 21.56 -18.00
N LYS A 647 23.29 21.29 -16.69
CA LYS A 647 24.42 21.31 -15.74
C LYS A 647 25.31 20.07 -15.85
N TYR A 648 24.74 18.91 -16.17
CA TYR A 648 25.53 17.69 -16.40
C TYR A 648 26.30 17.75 -17.70
N GLU A 649 25.73 18.27 -18.79
CA GLU A 649 26.45 18.54 -20.04
C GLU A 649 27.58 19.57 -19.82
N ALA A 650 27.36 20.59 -19.02
CA ALA A 650 28.41 21.57 -18.65
C ALA A 650 29.52 20.95 -17.80
N MET A 651 29.23 20.02 -16.90
CA MET A 651 30.22 19.30 -16.08
C MET A 651 31.02 18.27 -16.91
N ASP A 652 30.38 17.57 -17.82
CA ASP A 652 31.04 16.59 -18.71
C ASP A 652 32.00 17.29 -19.68
N ASN A 653 31.63 18.46 -20.16
CA ASN A 653 32.49 19.29 -21.01
C ASN A 653 33.66 19.93 -20.26
N THR A 654 33.60 20.05 -18.93
CA THR A 654 34.72 20.56 -18.11
C THR A 654 35.64 19.44 -17.61
N SER A 655 35.25 18.18 -17.73
CA SER A 655 36.02 17.01 -17.28
C SER A 655 36.89 16.36 -18.38
N THR A 656 36.79 16.81 -19.62
CA THR A 656 37.76 16.42 -20.66
C THR A 656 39.04 17.26 -20.51
N PRO A 657 40.18 16.67 -20.08
CA PRO A 657 41.45 17.38 -20.13
C PRO A 657 41.76 17.65 -21.60
N SER A 658 41.99 18.92 -21.93
CA SER A 658 42.57 19.31 -23.21
C SER A 658 43.87 18.53 -23.39
N ALA A 659 43.87 17.50 -24.22
CA ALA A 659 45.08 16.92 -24.75
C ALA A 659 45.72 17.97 -25.66
N ALA A 660 46.72 18.64 -25.15
CA ALA A 660 47.73 19.40 -25.91
C ALA A 660 49.07 18.73 -25.75
#